data_e24cad5874219671d6de32fd440ff8bb
#
_entry.id   e24cad5874219671d6de32fd440ff8bb
#
_cell.length_a   1.000
_cell.length_b   1.000
_cell.length_c   1.000
_cell.angle_alpha   90.00
_cell.angle_beta   90.00
_cell.angle_gamma   90.00
#
_symmetry.space_group_name_H-M   'P 1'
#
loop_
_entity.id
_entity.type
_entity.pdbx_description
1 polymer ?
#
loop_
_entity_poly.entity_id
_entity_poly.type
_entity_poly.pdbx_seq_one_letter_code
_entity_poly.pdbx_strand_id
1 'polypeptide(L)'
;MVKLKKGLVQNRYKRDDADARAQGLLRVVGVSFLNAQPHLHGLLNGLAHDRMRVSLAEPSELARRLYEDEADVGLCPVIPLATHGGFEVVPNVAIGCDGAVRSIRIVGDVPIQEAEELMLDAASRTSVVLARLIVRHLCGGREPRLCARPAREIVESVRGKSLGLLIGDAALEIEGRFAHELDLGQAWKDMTGLPFVFAVWAARPGTLSDQDRALIQESLRVGLEARPAIAQAWMRGHGGAADNHLSYLTENIRYDLDEAAQAGLHEFLRRAAEAGLIPPGDLRLHGQPEVAVAPKSQRRSIDALLEYAADGGRLSVQDALWLGQEADTHELGLAADMRRKALHPEEVVTYIVDRNVNYTNVCTTSCRFCAFYRPVGHAEGYVLSREELGKKIEETVAAGGIQILMQGGLNPALQLEWYEDLFRWIKATYPIQLHALSPEEIWHLVRIEDLSVQAVLTRLRDAGLDSVPGGGAEVLTDRVRSKIAKAKCTSAEWLEVMRVAHRLGMRTTATMMFGTSDTLEDRVLHMVKIRDLQDETGGFTAFICWDYQHDVGTRAVAGETGTVLYLRTQALSRLVIDNVQNIQTSWVTQGPGIGQVGLRYGANDMGSTMFEENVVSSAGTTFGMDAAQIERHARALGFKVARRNMRYELLSEPL
;
A
#
# COMPACT_ATOMS: atom_id res chain seq x y z
N MET A 1 -11.91 -2.02 32.77
CA MET A 1 -10.60 -1.64 33.34
C MET A 1 -9.40 -1.87 32.43
N VAL A 2 -9.51 -2.59 31.33
CA VAL A 2 -8.39 -2.88 30.40
C VAL A 2 -8.13 -1.78 29.35
N LYS A 3 -9.14 -0.97 28.97
CA LYS A 3 -8.97 0.13 27.97
C LYS A 3 -8.18 1.36 28.48
N LEU A 4 -8.12 1.59 29.77
CA LEU A 4 -7.39 2.73 30.35
C LEU A 4 -5.86 2.47 30.48
N LYS A 5 -5.40 1.22 30.47
CA LYS A 5 -3.97 0.90 30.55
C LYS A 5 -3.21 1.09 29.23
N LYS A 6 -3.86 0.87 28.05
CA LYS A 6 -3.18 1.04 26.74
C LYS A 6 -2.78 2.48 26.42
N GLY A 7 -3.60 3.45 26.73
CA GLY A 7 -3.29 4.87 26.47
C GLY A 7 -2.21 5.46 27.40
N LEU A 8 -2.14 5.00 28.64
CA LEU A 8 -1.10 5.41 29.61
C LEU A 8 0.27 4.81 29.29
N VAL A 9 0.31 3.60 28.77
CA VAL A 9 1.53 2.92 28.32
C VAL A 9 2.11 3.63 27.09
N GLN A 10 1.30 3.91 26.05
CA GLN A 10 1.78 4.62 24.86
C GLN A 10 2.30 6.05 25.15
N ASN A 11 1.68 6.79 26.08
CA ASN A 11 2.18 8.12 26.48
C ASN A 11 3.47 8.07 27.31
N ARG A 12 3.68 7.01 28.06
CA ARG A 12 4.91 6.83 28.85
C ARG A 12 6.10 6.54 27.95
N TYR A 13 5.94 5.67 26.94
CA TYR A 13 7.00 5.34 25.97
C TYR A 13 7.42 6.56 25.11
N LYS A 14 6.49 7.42 24.67
CA LYS A 14 6.84 8.62 23.91
C LYS A 14 7.66 9.66 24.73
N ARG A 15 7.47 9.73 26.04
CA ARG A 15 8.31 10.54 26.93
C ARG A 15 9.69 9.94 27.11
N ASP A 16 9.77 8.62 27.35
CA ASP A 16 11.02 7.91 27.57
C ASP A 16 11.92 7.94 26.31
N ASP A 17 11.36 7.89 25.10
CA ASP A 17 12.10 7.97 23.82
C ASP A 17 12.65 9.39 23.55
N ALA A 18 11.89 10.44 23.87
CA ALA A 18 12.35 11.82 23.75
C ALA A 18 13.47 12.14 24.75
N ASP A 19 13.37 11.61 25.98
CA ASP A 19 14.39 11.75 27.02
C ASP A 19 15.68 11.00 26.65
N ALA A 20 15.58 9.82 26.02
CA ALA A 20 16.73 9.05 25.55
C ALA A 20 17.53 9.82 24.48
N ARG A 21 16.83 10.42 23.48
CA ARG A 21 17.49 11.22 22.44
C ARG A 21 18.19 12.46 23.00
N ALA A 22 17.57 13.12 23.99
CA ALA A 22 18.17 14.27 24.70
C ALA A 22 19.43 13.89 25.50
N GLN A 23 19.55 12.63 25.92
CA GLN A 23 20.70 12.07 26.64
C GLN A 23 21.75 11.44 25.70
N GLY A 24 21.54 11.44 24.39
CA GLY A 24 22.44 10.80 23.41
C GLY A 24 22.44 9.27 23.46
N LEU A 25 21.40 8.64 24.02
CA LEU A 25 21.25 7.19 24.10
C LEU A 25 20.59 6.63 22.83
N LEU A 26 21.03 5.44 22.39
CA LEU A 26 20.36 4.70 21.32
C LEU A 26 18.98 4.19 21.78
N ARG A 27 17.96 4.43 20.98
CA ARG A 27 16.61 3.94 21.22
C ARG A 27 16.46 2.55 20.64
N VAL A 28 16.35 1.56 21.52
CA VAL A 28 16.25 0.14 21.16
C VAL A 28 14.80 -0.31 21.25
N VAL A 29 14.30 -1.00 20.23
CA VAL A 29 12.96 -1.58 20.25
C VAL A 29 13.02 -3.10 20.08
N GLY A 30 12.33 -3.82 20.96
CA GLY A 30 12.21 -5.29 20.93
C GLY A 30 10.76 -5.74 21.04
N VAL A 31 10.52 -7.03 20.75
CA VAL A 31 9.22 -7.66 20.88
C VAL A 31 9.06 -8.37 22.23
N SER A 32 7.83 -8.40 22.76
CA SER A 32 7.55 -8.97 24.08
C SER A 32 7.30 -10.50 24.08
N PHE A 33 7.60 -11.23 22.99
CA PHE A 33 7.43 -12.69 22.94
C PHE A 33 8.52 -13.45 23.68
N LEU A 34 8.20 -14.68 24.12
CA LEU A 34 9.13 -15.54 24.85
C LEU A 34 10.45 -15.77 24.09
N ASN A 35 10.40 -16.03 22.78
CA ASN A 35 11.59 -16.27 21.95
C ASN A 35 12.54 -15.07 21.83
N ALA A 36 12.06 -13.86 22.08
CA ALA A 36 12.88 -12.65 22.05
C ALA A 36 13.54 -12.33 23.40
N GLN A 37 13.07 -12.93 24.49
CA GLN A 37 13.58 -12.61 25.84
C GLN A 37 15.10 -12.86 25.99
N PRO A 38 15.70 -13.92 25.42
CA PRO A 38 17.16 -14.08 25.49
C PRO A 38 17.92 -12.91 24.83
N HIS A 39 17.43 -12.36 23.71
CA HIS A 39 18.06 -11.20 23.07
C HIS A 39 18.04 -9.94 23.94
N LEU A 40 16.98 -9.77 24.70
CA LEU A 40 16.71 -8.55 25.47
C LEU A 40 17.23 -8.65 26.92
N HIS A 41 17.55 -9.85 27.39
CA HIS A 41 17.85 -10.09 28.81
C HIS A 41 18.98 -9.23 29.35
N GLY A 42 20.13 -9.18 28.68
CA GLY A 42 21.25 -8.36 29.11
C GLY A 42 20.93 -6.87 29.09
N LEU A 43 20.32 -6.39 28.00
CA LEU A 43 19.95 -4.97 27.83
C LEU A 43 18.92 -4.53 28.87
N LEU A 44 17.92 -5.35 29.17
CA LEU A 44 16.88 -5.05 30.18
C LEU A 44 17.43 -5.10 31.62
N ASN A 45 18.52 -5.86 31.86
CA ASN A 45 19.17 -5.95 33.14
C ASN A 45 20.42 -5.04 33.29
N GLY A 46 20.51 -4.02 32.43
CA GLY A 46 21.45 -2.92 32.62
C GLY A 46 22.81 -3.05 31.92
N LEU A 47 22.99 -4.05 31.05
CA LEU A 47 24.26 -4.26 30.34
C LEU A 47 24.73 -3.03 29.54
N ALA A 48 23.80 -2.20 29.03
CA ALA A 48 24.11 -1.04 28.21
C ALA A 48 23.27 0.19 28.62
N HIS A 49 22.99 0.34 29.91
CA HIS A 49 22.09 1.38 30.44
C HIS A 49 22.59 2.81 30.19
N ASP A 50 23.88 3.00 29.99
CA ASP A 50 24.57 4.25 29.69
C ASP A 50 24.67 4.56 28.18
N ARG A 51 24.24 3.62 27.32
CA ARG A 51 24.31 3.74 25.87
C ARG A 51 22.98 3.48 25.16
N MET A 52 22.13 2.66 25.76
CA MET A 52 20.91 2.16 25.12
C MET A 52 19.70 2.25 26.05
N ARG A 53 18.56 2.68 25.49
CA ARG A 53 17.26 2.66 26.16
C ARG A 53 16.35 1.67 25.45
N VAL A 54 15.93 0.62 26.14
CA VAL A 54 15.09 -0.45 25.58
C VAL A 54 13.62 -0.16 25.80
N SER A 55 12.82 -0.30 24.75
CA SER A 55 11.36 -0.31 24.79
C SER A 55 10.82 -1.58 24.12
N LEU A 56 9.61 -2.00 24.52
CA LEU A 56 8.95 -3.17 23.94
C LEU A 56 7.73 -2.73 23.11
N ALA A 57 7.51 -3.41 21.96
CA ALA A 57 6.41 -3.11 21.07
C ALA A 57 5.83 -4.40 20.43
N GLU A 58 4.67 -4.30 19.81
CA GLU A 58 4.09 -5.37 19.00
C GLU A 58 4.90 -5.56 17.71
N PRO A 59 4.97 -6.76 17.11
CA PRO A 59 5.79 -7.02 15.91
C PRO A 59 5.52 -6.08 14.74
N SER A 60 4.27 -5.68 14.52
CA SER A 60 3.87 -4.73 13.48
C SER A 60 4.39 -3.31 13.71
N GLU A 61 4.69 -2.94 14.96
CA GLU A 61 5.19 -1.64 15.36
C GLU A 61 6.73 -1.52 15.26
N LEU A 62 7.46 -2.63 15.38
CA LEU A 62 8.92 -2.63 15.41
C LEU A 62 9.53 -2.00 14.17
N ALA A 63 9.16 -2.51 13.01
CA ALA A 63 9.64 -2.01 11.74
C ALA A 63 9.18 -0.55 11.49
N ARG A 64 7.91 -0.23 11.81
CA ARG A 64 7.40 1.13 11.71
C ARG A 64 8.25 2.12 12.52
N ARG A 65 8.57 1.78 13.76
CA ARG A 65 9.38 2.65 14.64
C ARG A 65 10.80 2.90 14.11
N LEU A 66 11.39 1.92 13.42
CA LEU A 66 12.67 2.12 12.72
C LEU A 66 12.51 3.06 11.51
N TYR A 67 11.44 2.92 10.72
CA TYR A 67 11.20 3.74 9.53
C TYR A 67 10.86 5.19 9.87
N GLU A 68 10.06 5.40 10.91
CA GLU A 68 9.58 6.72 11.34
C GLU A 68 10.56 7.44 12.28
N ASP A 69 11.81 6.95 12.39
CA ASP A 69 12.85 7.51 13.29
C ASP A 69 12.40 7.58 14.77
N GLU A 70 11.52 6.67 15.18
CA GLU A 70 11.11 6.50 16.57
C GLU A 70 12.01 5.51 17.32
N ALA A 71 12.83 4.72 16.61
CA ALA A 71 13.86 3.84 17.14
C ALA A 71 15.12 3.87 16.27
N ASP A 72 16.29 3.60 16.86
CA ASP A 72 17.59 3.60 16.20
C ASP A 72 18.01 2.18 15.82
N VAL A 73 17.63 1.19 16.63
CA VAL A 73 17.87 -0.24 16.38
C VAL A 73 16.69 -1.07 16.88
N GLY A 74 16.36 -2.15 16.16
CA GLY A 74 15.23 -3.01 16.50
C GLY A 74 15.44 -4.47 16.17
N LEU A 75 14.84 -5.36 16.98
CA LEU A 75 14.73 -6.79 16.69
C LEU A 75 13.47 -7.01 15.83
N CYS A 76 13.62 -6.92 14.52
CA CYS A 76 12.51 -6.79 13.57
C CYS A 76 12.30 -8.03 12.70
N PRO A 77 11.03 -8.32 12.32
CA PRO A 77 10.72 -9.35 11.32
C PRO A 77 11.40 -9.05 9.98
N VAL A 78 11.86 -10.10 9.28
CA VAL A 78 12.70 -9.94 8.08
C VAL A 78 11.96 -9.37 6.86
N ILE A 79 10.68 -9.69 6.67
CA ILE A 79 9.92 -9.21 5.49
C ILE A 79 9.77 -7.68 5.47
N PRO A 80 9.32 -7.00 6.53
CA PRO A 80 9.28 -5.55 6.54
C PRO A 80 10.64 -4.89 6.23
N LEU A 81 11.73 -5.43 6.77
CA LEU A 81 13.07 -4.92 6.52
C LEU A 81 13.49 -5.08 5.05
N ALA A 82 13.25 -6.27 4.46
CA ALA A 82 13.59 -6.56 3.07
C ALA A 82 12.77 -5.73 2.07
N THR A 83 11.49 -5.48 2.37
CA THR A 83 10.60 -4.74 1.47
C THR A 83 10.81 -3.24 1.48
N HIS A 84 11.32 -2.68 2.58
CA HIS A 84 11.61 -1.24 2.68
C HIS A 84 13.07 -0.91 2.35
N GLY A 85 14.00 -1.86 2.57
CA GLY A 85 15.43 -1.65 2.36
C GLY A 85 16.06 -0.61 3.30
N GLY A 86 17.33 -0.30 3.07
CA GLY A 86 18.02 0.78 3.80
C GLY A 86 18.43 0.45 5.24
N PHE A 87 18.40 -0.82 5.64
CA PHE A 87 18.82 -1.27 6.96
C PHE A 87 20.03 -2.20 6.88
N GLU A 88 20.85 -2.15 7.92
CA GLU A 88 21.99 -3.01 8.16
C GLU A 88 21.64 -4.00 9.28
N VAL A 89 21.88 -5.29 9.04
CA VAL A 89 21.61 -6.36 10.00
C VAL A 89 22.82 -6.57 10.90
N VAL A 90 22.59 -6.66 12.22
CA VAL A 90 23.65 -7.01 13.19
C VAL A 90 24.04 -8.48 12.97
N PRO A 91 25.34 -8.77 12.74
CA PRO A 91 25.79 -10.11 12.40
C PRO A 91 25.66 -11.09 13.57
N ASN A 92 25.59 -12.38 13.25
CA ASN A 92 25.64 -13.52 14.15
C ASN A 92 24.47 -13.66 15.14
N VAL A 93 23.42 -12.84 15.04
CA VAL A 93 22.27 -12.86 15.95
C VAL A 93 20.94 -12.76 15.20
N ALA A 94 20.04 -13.71 15.46
CA ALA A 94 18.72 -13.78 14.84
C ALA A 94 17.72 -14.55 15.71
N ILE A 95 16.44 -14.50 15.37
CA ILE A 95 15.43 -15.46 15.81
C ILE A 95 15.07 -16.33 14.61
N GLY A 96 15.40 -17.61 14.69
CA GLY A 96 15.16 -18.60 13.65
C GLY A 96 14.82 -19.97 14.19
N CYS A 97 14.77 -20.96 13.30
CA CYS A 97 14.65 -22.39 13.64
C CYS A 97 15.38 -23.25 12.61
N ASP A 98 15.71 -24.48 12.98
CA ASP A 98 16.25 -25.50 12.08
C ASP A 98 15.41 -26.79 12.20
N GLY A 99 14.18 -26.75 11.73
CA GLY A 99 13.12 -27.74 11.93
C GLY A 99 11.92 -27.11 12.63
N ALA A 100 11.23 -27.86 13.49
CA ALA A 100 10.00 -27.42 14.14
C ALA A 100 10.21 -26.18 15.04
N VAL A 101 9.44 -25.12 14.76
CA VAL A 101 9.47 -23.88 15.55
C VAL A 101 8.45 -23.87 16.69
N ARG A 102 7.42 -24.71 16.64
CA ARG A 102 6.27 -24.85 17.55
C ARG A 102 5.39 -23.60 17.68
N SER A 103 5.95 -22.41 17.63
CA SER A 103 5.24 -21.13 17.83
C SER A 103 4.66 -20.52 16.55
N ILE A 104 4.70 -21.22 15.40
CA ILE A 104 4.13 -20.74 14.14
C ILE A 104 3.52 -21.93 13.42
N ARG A 105 2.17 -22.02 13.43
CA ARG A 105 1.44 -23.18 12.94
C ARG A 105 0.20 -22.80 12.14
N ILE A 106 -0.10 -23.61 11.11
CA ILE A 106 -1.43 -23.66 10.51
C ILE A 106 -2.18 -24.80 11.17
N VAL A 107 -3.37 -24.52 11.69
CA VAL A 107 -4.21 -25.46 12.45
C VAL A 107 -5.59 -25.58 11.85
N GLY A 108 -6.22 -26.75 11.99
CA GLY A 108 -7.59 -26.97 11.52
C GLY A 108 -8.12 -28.39 11.69
N ASP A 109 -9.37 -28.58 11.22
CA ASP A 109 -10.06 -29.88 11.27
C ASP A 109 -9.75 -30.75 10.04
N VAL A 110 -9.24 -30.15 8.95
CA VAL A 110 -8.95 -30.84 7.69
C VAL A 110 -7.48 -30.61 7.26
N PRO A 111 -6.92 -31.47 6.42
CA PRO A 111 -5.61 -31.24 5.82
C PRO A 111 -5.60 -29.96 4.99
N ILE A 112 -4.42 -29.32 4.85
CA ILE A 112 -4.27 -28.05 4.13
C ILE A 112 -4.72 -28.12 2.66
N GLN A 113 -4.61 -29.30 2.03
CA GLN A 113 -5.02 -29.54 0.65
C GLN A 113 -6.54 -29.46 0.45
N GLU A 114 -7.31 -29.69 1.50
CA GLU A 114 -8.79 -29.66 1.51
C GLU A 114 -9.35 -28.32 1.99
N ALA A 115 -8.48 -27.39 2.41
CA ALA A 115 -8.89 -26.10 2.93
C ALA A 115 -9.57 -25.23 1.85
N GLU A 116 -10.67 -24.59 2.24
CA GLU A 116 -11.36 -23.57 1.44
C GLU A 116 -11.01 -22.14 1.91
N GLU A 117 -10.68 -21.98 3.18
CA GLU A 117 -10.29 -20.70 3.79
C GLU A 117 -9.06 -20.87 4.68
N LEU A 118 -8.17 -19.86 4.66
CA LEU A 118 -7.06 -19.72 5.60
C LEU A 118 -7.13 -18.36 6.26
N MET A 119 -7.41 -18.36 7.55
CA MET A 119 -7.37 -17.17 8.39
C MET A 119 -5.93 -16.86 8.79
N LEU A 120 -5.49 -15.62 8.54
CA LEU A 120 -4.13 -15.17 8.77
C LEU A 120 -4.09 -14.17 9.93
N ASP A 121 -3.18 -14.37 10.87
CA ASP A 121 -2.91 -13.37 11.90
C ASP A 121 -2.19 -12.16 11.28
N ALA A 122 -2.86 -11.01 11.29
CA ALA A 122 -2.36 -9.76 10.71
C ALA A 122 -1.14 -9.18 11.46
N ALA A 123 -0.79 -9.71 12.63
CA ALA A 123 0.32 -9.21 13.44
C ALA A 123 1.71 -9.57 12.90
N SER A 124 1.86 -10.59 12.05
CA SER A 124 3.16 -11.03 11.52
C SER A 124 3.22 -11.16 10.01
N ARG A 125 3.86 -10.20 9.35
CA ARG A 125 4.07 -10.24 7.89
C ARG A 125 4.98 -11.38 7.45
N THR A 126 6.06 -11.68 8.19
CA THR A 126 6.99 -12.77 7.85
C THR A 126 6.31 -14.13 7.87
N SER A 127 5.57 -14.44 8.94
CA SER A 127 4.85 -15.73 9.05
C SER A 127 3.74 -15.88 8.02
N VAL A 128 3.06 -14.79 7.64
CA VAL A 128 2.05 -14.79 6.57
C VAL A 128 2.68 -15.13 5.23
N VAL A 129 3.80 -14.53 4.86
CA VAL A 129 4.50 -14.83 3.60
C VAL A 129 5.00 -16.28 3.60
N LEU A 130 5.58 -16.75 4.70
CA LEU A 130 6.01 -18.14 4.85
C LEU A 130 4.84 -19.12 4.69
N ALA A 131 3.72 -18.87 5.38
CA ALA A 131 2.51 -19.69 5.28
C ALA A 131 2.02 -19.80 3.83
N ARG A 132 1.95 -18.68 3.11
CA ARG A 132 1.52 -18.66 1.71
C ARG A 132 2.46 -19.45 0.79
N LEU A 133 3.78 -19.33 0.97
CA LEU A 133 4.76 -20.13 0.21
C LEU A 133 4.57 -21.63 0.44
N ILE A 134 4.44 -22.05 1.71
CA ILE A 134 4.25 -23.46 2.08
C ILE A 134 2.91 -23.97 1.56
N VAL A 135 1.83 -23.21 1.70
CA VAL A 135 0.50 -23.58 1.20
C VAL A 135 0.53 -23.79 -0.30
N ARG A 136 1.10 -22.84 -1.07
CA ARG A 136 1.25 -22.99 -2.54
C ARG A 136 2.07 -24.23 -2.91
N HIS A 137 3.14 -24.49 -2.19
CA HIS A 137 3.97 -25.68 -2.42
C HIS A 137 3.18 -26.97 -2.21
N LEU A 138 2.47 -27.10 -1.06
CA LEU A 138 1.72 -28.30 -0.68
C LEU A 138 0.43 -28.50 -1.49
N CYS A 139 -0.13 -27.41 -2.05
CA CYS A 139 -1.39 -27.43 -2.82
C CYS A 139 -1.20 -27.27 -4.33
N GLY A 140 0.02 -27.50 -4.86
CA GLY A 140 0.29 -27.43 -6.28
C GLY A 140 0.05 -26.05 -6.91
N GLY A 141 0.35 -24.98 -6.19
CA GLY A 141 0.18 -23.57 -6.61
C GLY A 141 -1.16 -22.95 -6.21
N ARG A 142 -2.11 -23.73 -5.70
CA ARG A 142 -3.42 -23.22 -5.24
C ARG A 142 -3.31 -22.62 -3.85
N GLU A 143 -4.01 -21.50 -3.61
CA GLU A 143 -4.25 -20.96 -2.27
C GLU A 143 -5.75 -21.02 -1.92
N PRO A 144 -6.12 -21.37 -0.67
CA PRO A 144 -7.48 -21.16 -0.18
C PRO A 144 -7.79 -19.66 -0.10
N ARG A 145 -9.05 -19.29 0.10
CA ARG A 145 -9.44 -17.90 0.35
C ARG A 145 -8.73 -17.36 1.60
N LEU A 146 -8.00 -16.26 1.47
CA LEU A 146 -7.27 -15.66 2.58
C LEU A 146 -8.15 -14.64 3.32
N CYS A 147 -8.16 -14.68 4.65
CA CYS A 147 -8.91 -13.78 5.51
C CYS A 147 -8.02 -13.33 6.68
N ALA A 148 -7.82 -12.01 6.87
CA ALA A 148 -7.08 -11.49 8.02
C ALA A 148 -7.99 -11.39 9.25
N ARG A 149 -7.53 -11.92 10.40
CA ARG A 149 -8.25 -11.86 11.68
C ARG A 149 -7.27 -11.74 12.85
N PRO A 150 -7.69 -11.18 13.99
CA PRO A 150 -6.93 -11.25 15.24
C PRO A 150 -6.77 -12.70 15.72
N ALA A 151 -5.62 -13.06 16.31
CA ALA A 151 -5.32 -14.42 16.75
C ALA A 151 -6.41 -15.06 17.62
N ARG A 152 -7.02 -14.30 18.53
CA ARG A 152 -8.12 -14.81 19.41
C ARG A 152 -9.35 -15.25 18.61
N GLU A 153 -9.72 -14.47 17.60
CA GLU A 153 -10.86 -14.80 16.72
C GLU A 153 -10.55 -16.00 15.84
N ILE A 154 -9.29 -16.20 15.44
CA ILE A 154 -8.87 -17.36 14.65
C ILE A 154 -9.14 -18.65 15.41
N VAL A 155 -8.67 -18.76 16.66
CA VAL A 155 -8.84 -19.96 17.50
C VAL A 155 -10.32 -20.33 17.65
N GLU A 156 -11.21 -19.35 17.81
CA GLU A 156 -12.65 -19.54 17.96
C GLU A 156 -13.36 -19.85 16.63
N SER A 157 -12.77 -19.46 15.50
CA SER A 157 -13.39 -19.56 14.17
C SER A 157 -12.91 -20.77 13.36
N VAL A 158 -11.81 -21.41 13.74
CA VAL A 158 -11.30 -22.62 13.07
C VAL A 158 -12.28 -23.77 13.23
N ARG A 159 -12.91 -24.18 12.10
CA ARG A 159 -13.84 -25.31 12.03
C ARG A 159 -14.06 -25.74 10.59
N GLY A 160 -14.34 -27.03 10.39
CA GLY A 160 -14.63 -27.58 9.07
C GLY A 160 -13.47 -27.37 8.12
N LYS A 161 -13.68 -26.69 6.98
CA LYS A 161 -12.65 -26.41 5.97
C LYS A 161 -11.94 -25.06 6.12
N SER A 162 -12.14 -24.38 7.25
CA SER A 162 -11.44 -23.15 7.59
C SER A 162 -10.24 -23.44 8.48
N LEU A 163 -9.04 -23.09 8.04
CA LEU A 163 -7.79 -23.21 8.78
C LEU A 163 -7.38 -21.86 9.36
N GLY A 164 -6.49 -21.88 10.37
CA GLY A 164 -5.95 -20.68 11.00
C GLY A 164 -4.44 -20.70 11.12
N LEU A 165 -3.77 -19.59 10.73
CA LEU A 165 -2.37 -19.35 11.06
C LEU A 165 -2.29 -18.69 12.44
N LEU A 166 -1.60 -19.34 13.37
CA LEU A 166 -1.33 -18.85 14.71
C LEU A 166 0.17 -18.65 14.93
N ILE A 167 0.51 -17.60 15.69
CA ILE A 167 1.90 -17.21 15.94
C ILE A 167 2.14 -16.89 17.41
N GLY A 168 3.42 -17.05 17.84
CA GLY A 168 3.86 -16.73 19.19
C GLY A 168 3.24 -17.61 20.26
N ASP A 169 2.93 -17.00 21.39
CA ASP A 169 2.44 -17.71 22.58
C ASP A 169 1.07 -18.38 22.31
N ALA A 170 0.21 -17.77 21.48
CA ALA A 170 -1.07 -18.35 21.11
C ALA A 170 -0.93 -19.69 20.37
N ALA A 171 0.10 -19.87 19.56
CA ALA A 171 0.38 -21.14 18.89
C ALA A 171 0.89 -22.22 19.87
N LEU A 172 1.67 -21.82 20.88
CA LEU A 172 2.16 -22.74 21.92
C LEU A 172 1.04 -23.22 22.85
N GLU A 173 0.04 -22.35 23.15
CA GLU A 173 -1.08 -22.67 24.03
C GLU A 173 -2.06 -23.68 23.43
N ILE A 174 -2.13 -23.76 22.11
CA ILE A 174 -3.11 -24.62 21.41
C ILE A 174 -2.50 -25.92 20.88
N GLU A 175 -1.25 -26.18 21.13
CA GLU A 175 -0.54 -27.38 20.65
C GLU A 175 -1.30 -28.68 21.01
N GLY A 176 -1.58 -29.49 19.99
CA GLY A 176 -2.32 -30.74 20.12
C GLY A 176 -3.84 -30.61 20.27
N ARG A 177 -4.43 -29.42 20.03
CA ARG A 177 -5.87 -29.20 20.12
C ARG A 177 -6.65 -29.47 18.83
N PHE A 178 -5.97 -29.40 17.68
CA PHE A 178 -6.59 -29.56 16.37
C PHE A 178 -6.21 -30.88 15.71
N ALA A 179 -7.08 -31.41 14.88
CA ALA A 179 -6.85 -32.66 14.18
C ALA A 179 -5.66 -32.59 13.20
N HIS A 180 -5.46 -31.41 12.63
CA HIS A 180 -4.37 -31.12 11.71
C HIS A 180 -3.59 -29.89 12.16
N GLU A 181 -2.31 -30.05 12.39
CA GLU A 181 -1.39 -28.99 12.77
C GLU A 181 -0.15 -29.07 11.87
N LEU A 182 0.15 -28.00 11.17
CA LEU A 182 1.33 -27.88 10.31
C LEU A 182 2.30 -26.85 10.91
N ASP A 183 3.45 -27.31 11.40
CA ASP A 183 4.53 -26.43 11.86
C ASP A 183 5.25 -25.85 10.65
N LEU A 184 5.30 -24.50 10.57
CA LEU A 184 5.87 -23.83 9.38
C LEU A 184 7.40 -23.87 9.34
N GLY A 185 8.07 -23.98 10.49
CA GLY A 185 9.52 -24.18 10.54
C GLY A 185 9.91 -25.53 9.98
N GLN A 186 9.23 -26.59 10.42
CA GLN A 186 9.47 -27.94 9.90
C GLN A 186 9.11 -28.04 8.41
N ALA A 187 7.97 -27.49 8.00
CA ALA A 187 7.56 -27.50 6.59
C ALA A 187 8.56 -26.74 5.69
N TRP A 188 9.14 -25.66 6.17
CA TRP A 188 10.21 -24.96 5.47
C TRP A 188 11.46 -25.83 5.32
N LYS A 189 11.88 -26.49 6.42
CA LYS A 189 13.01 -27.40 6.43
C LYS A 189 12.82 -28.55 5.45
N ASP A 190 11.62 -29.15 5.43
CA ASP A 190 11.26 -30.24 4.51
C ASP A 190 11.29 -29.79 3.05
N MET A 191 10.85 -28.54 2.77
CA MET A 191 10.79 -27.96 1.43
C MET A 191 12.17 -27.55 0.88
N THR A 192 13.11 -27.13 1.75
CA THR A 192 14.34 -26.46 1.30
C THR A 192 15.63 -27.11 1.84
N GLY A 193 15.56 -27.87 2.92
CA GLY A 193 16.73 -28.37 3.64
C GLY A 193 17.45 -27.31 4.48
N LEU A 194 16.99 -26.04 4.49
CA LEU A 194 17.65 -24.90 5.11
C LEU A 194 16.96 -24.49 6.43
N PRO A 195 17.69 -23.82 7.35
CA PRO A 195 17.09 -23.13 8.49
C PRO A 195 16.18 -21.98 8.03
N PHE A 196 15.27 -21.54 8.92
CA PHE A 196 14.44 -20.36 8.68
C PHE A 196 14.78 -19.23 9.66
N VAL A 197 14.75 -17.98 9.17
CA VAL A 197 14.98 -16.76 9.99
C VAL A 197 13.71 -15.91 9.99
N PHE A 198 13.17 -15.67 11.18
CA PHE A 198 11.96 -14.88 11.40
C PHE A 198 12.24 -13.41 11.65
N ALA A 199 13.25 -13.11 12.47
CA ALA A 199 13.61 -11.76 12.88
C ALA A 199 15.11 -11.59 13.04
N VAL A 200 15.61 -10.38 12.81
CA VAL A 200 17.00 -9.97 12.95
C VAL A 200 17.10 -8.63 13.67
N TRP A 201 18.24 -8.36 14.32
CA TRP A 201 18.57 -7.02 14.77
C TRP A 201 18.95 -6.16 13.56
N ALA A 202 18.29 -5.02 13.40
CA ALA A 202 18.53 -4.11 12.30
C ALA A 202 18.58 -2.65 12.76
N ALA A 203 19.43 -1.87 12.10
CA ALA A 203 19.58 -0.43 12.29
C ALA A 203 19.86 0.26 10.95
N ARG A 204 19.70 1.59 10.88
CA ARG A 204 20.17 2.33 9.71
C ARG A 204 21.69 2.24 9.61
N PRO A 205 22.28 2.19 8.39
CA PRO A 205 23.73 2.15 8.20
C PRO A 205 24.43 3.30 8.93
N GLY A 206 25.50 2.96 9.63
CA GLY A 206 26.29 3.92 10.40
C GLY A 206 25.70 4.38 11.74
N THR A 207 24.53 3.86 12.14
CA THR A 207 23.91 4.18 13.43
C THR A 207 24.61 3.48 14.59
N LEU A 208 25.04 2.21 14.40
CA LEU A 208 25.68 1.40 15.42
C LEU A 208 27.20 1.44 15.28
N SER A 209 27.91 1.71 16.35
CA SER A 209 29.34 1.44 16.46
C SER A 209 29.62 -0.06 16.64
N ASP A 210 30.87 -0.50 16.48
CA ASP A 210 31.25 -1.89 16.76
C ASP A 210 31.00 -2.27 18.22
N GLN A 211 31.16 -1.33 19.14
CA GLN A 211 30.85 -1.51 20.54
C GLN A 211 29.34 -1.74 20.78
N ASP A 212 28.49 -1.02 20.07
CA ASP A 212 27.02 -1.19 20.19
C ASP A 212 26.58 -2.55 19.66
N ARG A 213 27.16 -3.00 18.54
CA ARG A 213 26.94 -4.35 18.00
C ARG A 213 27.40 -5.44 18.96
N ALA A 214 28.58 -5.26 19.55
CA ALA A 214 29.10 -6.19 20.55
C ALA A 214 28.21 -6.27 21.80
N LEU A 215 27.63 -5.17 22.26
CA LEU A 215 26.69 -5.14 23.38
C LEU A 215 25.38 -5.88 23.07
N ILE A 216 24.87 -5.78 21.85
CA ILE A 216 23.68 -6.55 21.41
C ILE A 216 23.99 -8.05 21.40
N GLN A 217 25.14 -8.47 20.87
CA GLN A 217 25.58 -9.85 20.85
C GLN A 217 25.83 -10.39 22.28
N GLU A 218 26.43 -9.58 23.12
CA GLU A 218 26.67 -9.94 24.53
C GLU A 218 25.35 -10.06 25.30
N SER A 219 24.36 -9.22 25.03
CA SER A 219 23.03 -9.36 25.63
C SER A 219 22.40 -10.72 25.31
N LEU A 220 22.52 -11.19 24.07
CA LEU A 220 22.07 -12.52 23.69
C LEU A 220 22.86 -13.60 24.42
N ARG A 221 24.20 -13.51 24.46
CA ARG A 221 25.04 -14.51 25.14
C ARG A 221 24.62 -14.70 26.59
N VAL A 222 24.49 -13.60 27.35
CA VAL A 222 24.00 -13.61 28.72
C VAL A 222 22.58 -14.18 28.84
N GLY A 223 21.72 -13.83 27.89
CA GLY A 223 20.33 -14.31 27.84
C GLY A 223 20.21 -15.81 27.53
N LEU A 224 21.12 -16.36 26.72
CA LEU A 224 21.17 -17.81 26.47
C LEU A 224 21.57 -18.59 27.71
N GLU A 225 22.47 -18.07 28.54
CA GLU A 225 22.82 -18.65 29.85
C GLU A 225 21.66 -18.53 30.85
N ALA A 226 20.87 -17.43 30.73
CA ALA A 226 19.74 -17.17 31.61
C ALA A 226 18.42 -17.87 31.20
N ARG A 227 18.40 -18.69 30.14
CA ARG A 227 17.16 -19.36 29.66
C ARG A 227 16.32 -20.04 30.75
N PRO A 228 16.93 -20.79 31.74
CA PRO A 228 16.11 -21.37 32.79
C PRO A 228 15.41 -20.33 33.68
N ALA A 229 16.08 -19.23 33.98
CA ALA A 229 15.50 -18.13 34.77
C ALA A 229 14.43 -17.38 33.98
N ILE A 230 14.63 -17.16 32.66
CA ILE A 230 13.66 -16.58 31.71
C ILE A 230 12.42 -17.45 31.66
N ALA A 231 12.55 -18.77 31.46
CA ALA A 231 11.43 -19.71 31.41
C ALA A 231 10.59 -19.71 32.70
N GLN A 232 11.23 -19.67 33.85
CA GLN A 232 10.55 -19.57 35.14
C GLN A 232 9.84 -18.21 35.33
N ALA A 233 10.49 -17.13 34.93
CA ALA A 233 9.87 -15.79 34.98
C ALA A 233 8.67 -15.69 34.06
N TRP A 234 8.76 -16.27 32.87
CA TRP A 234 7.68 -16.31 31.88
C TRP A 234 6.47 -17.09 32.41
N MET A 235 6.71 -18.27 32.98
CA MET A 235 5.66 -19.09 33.61
C MET A 235 4.87 -18.31 34.67
N ARG A 236 5.57 -17.53 35.51
CA ARG A 236 4.90 -16.73 36.56
C ARG A 236 4.01 -15.63 36.00
N GLY A 237 4.34 -15.08 34.83
CA GLY A 237 3.62 -13.98 34.20
C GLY A 237 2.52 -14.42 33.24
N HIS A 238 2.69 -15.56 32.57
CA HIS A 238 1.87 -16.00 31.44
C HIS A 238 1.29 -17.40 31.61
N GLY A 239 1.69 -18.14 32.64
CA GLY A 239 1.26 -19.53 32.86
C GLY A 239 2.09 -20.56 32.09
N GLY A 240 1.55 -21.76 31.94
CA GLY A 240 2.26 -22.89 31.32
C GLY A 240 3.26 -23.57 32.26
N ALA A 241 4.08 -24.48 31.73
CA ALA A 241 5.13 -25.16 32.46
C ALA A 241 6.50 -24.59 32.11
N ALA A 242 7.35 -24.33 33.12
CA ALA A 242 8.70 -23.79 32.92
C ALA A 242 9.56 -24.69 32.04
N ASP A 243 9.44 -26.02 32.19
CA ASP A 243 10.19 -26.98 31.37
C ASP A 243 9.80 -26.93 29.89
N ASN A 244 8.53 -26.72 29.58
CA ASN A 244 8.07 -26.52 28.19
C ASN A 244 8.62 -25.22 27.59
N HIS A 245 8.64 -24.16 28.38
CA HIS A 245 9.22 -22.88 27.93
C HIS A 245 10.73 -23.00 27.75
N LEU A 246 11.43 -23.73 28.61
CA LEU A 246 12.85 -23.97 28.49
C LEU A 246 13.19 -24.84 27.27
N SER A 247 12.47 -25.96 27.07
CA SER A 247 12.60 -26.81 25.88
C SER A 247 12.38 -25.99 24.59
N TYR A 248 11.33 -25.17 24.54
CA TYR A 248 11.08 -24.27 23.41
C TYR A 248 12.27 -23.34 23.13
N LEU A 249 12.84 -22.68 24.15
CA LEU A 249 13.97 -21.76 24.00
C LEU A 249 15.31 -22.46 23.67
N THR A 250 15.43 -23.78 23.94
CA THR A 250 16.68 -24.54 23.75
C THR A 250 16.67 -25.42 22.52
N GLU A 251 15.53 -26.01 22.18
CA GLU A 251 15.44 -27.05 21.16
C GLU A 251 14.79 -26.54 19.85
N ASN A 252 13.89 -25.55 19.94
CA ASN A 252 13.13 -25.09 18.80
C ASN A 252 13.61 -23.74 18.23
N ILE A 253 14.14 -22.86 19.08
CA ILE A 253 14.61 -21.55 18.63
C ILE A 253 16.11 -21.60 18.41
N ARG A 254 16.50 -21.16 17.22
CA ARG A 254 17.89 -20.90 16.83
C ARG A 254 18.16 -19.40 16.93
N TYR A 255 19.28 -19.04 17.56
CA TYR A 255 19.66 -17.65 17.82
C TYR A 255 20.82 -17.16 16.96
N ASP A 256 21.47 -18.06 16.23
CA ASP A 256 22.64 -17.77 15.40
C ASP A 256 22.22 -17.39 13.97
N LEU A 257 22.83 -16.34 13.43
CA LEU A 257 22.74 -15.97 12.02
C LEU A 257 24.03 -16.41 11.30
N ASP A 258 24.31 -17.71 11.31
CA ASP A 258 25.44 -18.30 10.59
C ASP A 258 25.18 -18.41 9.07
N GLU A 259 26.14 -18.97 8.32
CA GLU A 259 26.06 -19.14 6.87
C GLU A 259 24.81 -19.92 6.42
N ALA A 260 24.43 -20.97 7.16
CA ALA A 260 23.25 -21.77 6.82
C ALA A 260 21.96 -20.98 7.04
N ALA A 261 21.85 -20.23 8.15
CA ALA A 261 20.71 -19.36 8.43
C ALA A 261 20.62 -18.20 7.41
N GLN A 262 21.75 -17.62 7.02
CA GLN A 262 21.81 -16.60 5.96
C GLN A 262 21.36 -17.17 4.61
N ALA A 263 21.80 -18.37 4.25
CA ALA A 263 21.35 -19.05 3.03
C ALA A 263 19.83 -19.30 3.06
N GLY A 264 19.28 -19.73 4.20
CA GLY A 264 17.84 -19.87 4.39
C GLY A 264 17.08 -18.57 4.26
N LEU A 265 17.60 -17.48 4.81
CA LEU A 265 17.03 -16.14 4.69
C LEU A 265 16.99 -15.66 3.22
N HIS A 266 18.11 -15.78 2.51
CA HIS A 266 18.17 -15.41 1.09
C HIS A 266 17.22 -16.26 0.23
N GLU A 267 17.16 -17.57 0.45
CA GLU A 267 16.24 -18.47 -0.25
C GLU A 267 14.77 -18.13 0.01
N PHE A 268 14.44 -17.75 1.24
CA PHE A 268 13.09 -17.29 1.59
C PHE A 268 12.71 -16.00 0.84
N LEU A 269 13.57 -15.00 0.86
CA LEU A 269 13.32 -13.72 0.18
C LEU A 269 13.23 -13.92 -1.34
N ARG A 270 14.11 -14.75 -1.92
CA ARG A 270 14.07 -15.09 -3.34
C ARG A 270 12.75 -15.74 -3.74
N ARG A 271 12.33 -16.81 -3.02
CA ARG A 271 11.04 -17.50 -3.31
C ARG A 271 9.85 -16.60 -3.10
N ALA A 272 9.87 -15.75 -2.07
CA ALA A 272 8.79 -14.80 -1.80
C ALA A 272 8.66 -13.76 -2.92
N ALA A 273 9.77 -13.28 -3.47
CA ALA A 273 9.79 -12.37 -4.62
C ALA A 273 9.33 -13.07 -5.91
N GLU A 274 9.83 -14.27 -6.22
CA GLU A 274 9.42 -15.07 -7.38
C GLU A 274 7.93 -15.45 -7.35
N ALA A 275 7.39 -15.68 -6.16
CA ALA A 275 5.96 -15.93 -5.95
C ALA A 275 5.09 -14.67 -6.00
N GLY A 276 5.67 -13.48 -6.17
CA GLY A 276 4.98 -12.19 -6.17
C GLY A 276 4.38 -11.82 -4.81
N LEU A 277 4.92 -12.37 -3.71
CA LEU A 277 4.43 -12.11 -2.35
C LEU A 277 5.09 -10.88 -1.71
N ILE A 278 6.27 -10.53 -2.19
CA ILE A 278 7.03 -9.33 -1.82
C ILE A 278 7.69 -8.75 -3.07
N PRO A 279 8.01 -7.44 -3.10
CA PRO A 279 8.94 -6.89 -4.09
C PRO A 279 10.31 -7.58 -3.99
N PRO A 280 11.08 -7.66 -5.08
CA PRO A 280 12.49 -8.05 -4.98
C PRO A 280 13.23 -7.14 -4.01
N GLY A 281 13.84 -7.71 -3.00
CA GLY A 281 14.56 -6.97 -1.97
C GLY A 281 15.62 -7.85 -1.32
N ASP A 282 16.65 -7.23 -0.75
CA ASP A 282 17.72 -7.92 -0.04
C ASP A 282 17.98 -7.26 1.31
N LEU A 283 18.45 -8.04 2.28
CA LEU A 283 18.88 -7.57 3.60
C LEU A 283 20.39 -7.50 3.63
N ARG A 284 20.93 -6.33 3.92
CA ARG A 284 22.38 -6.16 4.12
C ARG A 284 22.83 -6.75 5.44
N LEU A 285 23.72 -7.72 5.38
CA LEU A 285 24.44 -8.24 6.54
C LEU A 285 25.71 -7.40 6.76
N HIS A 286 25.88 -6.91 7.99
CA HIS A 286 27.08 -6.15 8.34
C HIS A 286 28.35 -7.00 8.16
N GLY A 287 29.41 -6.42 7.57
CA GLY A 287 30.71 -7.09 7.39
C GLY A 287 30.78 -8.09 6.24
N GLN A 288 29.71 -8.37 5.52
CA GLN A 288 29.91 -8.90 4.17
C GLN A 288 30.56 -7.79 3.33
N PRO A 289 31.64 -8.09 2.56
CA PRO A 289 32.07 -7.18 1.52
C PRO A 289 30.81 -6.84 0.77
N GLU A 290 30.55 -5.55 0.54
CA GLU A 290 29.44 -5.13 -0.30
C GLU A 290 29.28 -6.21 -1.39
N VAL A 291 28.31 -7.15 -1.21
CA VAL A 291 27.76 -7.80 -2.39
C VAL A 291 27.25 -6.60 -3.13
N ALA A 292 28.03 -6.26 -4.12
CA ALA A 292 27.91 -5.01 -4.81
C ALA A 292 26.41 -4.75 -5.06
N VAL A 293 25.75 -4.00 -4.16
CA VAL A 293 25.00 -2.88 -4.67
C VAL A 293 26.02 -2.27 -5.61
N ALA A 294 25.77 -2.45 -6.92
CA ALA A 294 26.70 -2.06 -7.95
C ALA A 294 27.46 -0.87 -7.44
N PRO A 295 28.81 -0.93 -7.34
CA PRO A 295 29.58 0.03 -6.58
C PRO A 295 29.05 1.40 -6.93
N LYS A 296 29.24 2.43 -6.08
CA LYS A 296 28.88 3.81 -6.47
C LYS A 296 29.35 4.15 -7.89
N SER A 297 30.35 3.43 -8.40
CA SER A 297 30.80 3.40 -9.81
C SER A 297 29.89 2.62 -10.78
N GLN A 298 28.81 1.90 -10.32
CA GLN A 298 27.83 1.20 -11.17
C GLN A 298 26.38 1.61 -10.89
N ARG A 299 26.10 2.49 -9.91
CA ARG A 299 24.83 3.23 -9.95
C ARG A 299 24.89 4.09 -11.21
N ARG A 300 23.91 3.91 -12.08
CA ARG A 300 23.71 4.84 -13.18
C ARG A 300 23.75 6.25 -12.59
N SER A 301 24.43 7.20 -13.23
CA SER A 301 24.28 8.60 -12.86
C SER A 301 22.81 9.00 -12.97
N ILE A 302 22.40 10.12 -12.40
CA ILE A 302 21.03 10.65 -12.58
C ILE A 302 20.72 10.72 -14.07
N ASP A 303 21.65 11.25 -14.90
CA ASP A 303 21.49 11.35 -16.36
C ASP A 303 21.28 9.98 -17.01
N ALA A 304 22.12 8.99 -16.70
CA ALA A 304 22.00 7.65 -17.25
C ALA A 304 20.72 6.93 -16.78
N LEU A 305 20.19 7.30 -15.61
CA LEU A 305 18.94 6.77 -15.10
C LEU A 305 17.73 7.44 -15.76
N LEU A 306 17.81 8.74 -16.04
CA LEU A 306 16.81 9.48 -16.81
C LEU A 306 16.75 8.96 -18.27
N GLU A 307 17.90 8.76 -18.92
CA GLU A 307 17.97 8.13 -20.26
C GLU A 307 17.36 6.74 -20.26
N TYR A 308 17.73 5.89 -19.30
CA TYR A 308 17.19 4.55 -19.15
C TYR A 308 15.65 4.54 -19.01
N ALA A 309 15.10 5.43 -18.19
CA ALA A 309 13.66 5.55 -18.00
C ALA A 309 12.94 6.14 -19.24
N ALA A 310 13.56 7.11 -19.91
CA ALA A 310 13.06 7.69 -21.16
C ALA A 310 12.97 6.65 -22.28
N ASP A 311 13.93 5.74 -22.35
CA ASP A 311 13.95 4.61 -23.29
C ASP A 311 12.98 3.48 -22.91
N GLY A 312 12.27 3.62 -21.79
CA GLY A 312 11.28 2.65 -21.32
C GLY A 312 11.84 1.58 -20.39
N GLY A 313 13.01 1.81 -19.84
CA GLY A 313 13.57 0.97 -18.78
C GLY A 313 12.74 1.10 -17.50
N ARG A 314 12.40 -0.04 -16.90
CA ARG A 314 11.59 -0.10 -15.67
C ARG A 314 12.39 0.34 -14.46
N LEU A 315 11.94 1.41 -13.80
CA LEU A 315 12.53 1.92 -12.58
C LEU A 315 12.19 1.04 -11.37
N SER A 316 13.20 0.75 -10.55
CA SER A 316 12.96 0.24 -9.19
C SER A 316 12.37 1.33 -8.30
N VAL A 317 11.78 0.95 -7.15
CA VAL A 317 11.35 1.92 -6.13
C VAL A 317 12.50 2.84 -5.73
N GLN A 318 13.69 2.29 -5.53
CA GLN A 318 14.88 3.05 -5.13
C GLN A 318 15.35 4.04 -6.20
N ASP A 319 15.33 3.62 -7.49
CA ASP A 319 15.66 4.50 -8.61
C ASP A 319 14.64 5.64 -8.74
N ALA A 320 13.35 5.33 -8.60
CA ALA A 320 12.29 6.32 -8.64
C ALA A 320 12.38 7.34 -7.49
N LEU A 321 12.70 6.87 -6.28
CA LEU A 321 12.96 7.74 -5.13
C LEU A 321 14.18 8.63 -5.39
N TRP A 322 15.25 8.08 -5.91
CA TRP A 322 16.46 8.85 -6.18
C TRP A 322 16.24 9.89 -7.27
N LEU A 323 15.58 9.56 -8.38
CA LEU A 323 15.17 10.55 -9.39
C LEU A 323 14.24 11.62 -8.80
N GLY A 324 13.26 11.22 -8.00
CA GLY A 324 12.34 12.14 -7.35
C GLY A 324 13.02 13.10 -6.35
N GLN A 325 14.14 12.71 -5.73
CA GLN A 325 14.92 13.53 -4.79
C GLN A 325 15.94 14.43 -5.50
N GLU A 326 16.75 13.86 -6.39
CA GLU A 326 17.99 14.47 -6.86
C GLU A 326 17.92 15.02 -8.29
N ALA A 327 17.04 14.50 -9.17
CA ALA A 327 16.96 14.98 -10.55
C ALA A 327 16.47 16.43 -10.60
N ASP A 328 17.07 17.24 -11.47
CA ASP A 328 16.54 18.57 -11.79
C ASP A 328 15.13 18.49 -12.37
N THR A 329 14.32 19.50 -12.09
CA THR A 329 12.90 19.52 -12.51
C THR A 329 12.75 19.50 -14.04
N HIS A 330 13.62 20.23 -14.75
CA HIS A 330 13.54 20.28 -16.21
C HIS A 330 14.09 19.02 -16.86
N GLU A 331 15.16 18.44 -16.33
CA GLU A 331 15.71 17.15 -16.79
C GLU A 331 14.72 16.01 -16.60
N LEU A 332 14.06 15.97 -15.45
CA LEU A 332 12.98 15.01 -15.18
C LEU A 332 11.80 15.19 -16.16
N GLY A 333 11.41 16.44 -16.42
CA GLY A 333 10.38 16.78 -17.41
C GLY A 333 10.78 16.37 -18.84
N LEU A 334 12.03 16.63 -19.23
CA LEU A 334 12.56 16.27 -20.55
C LEU A 334 12.54 14.74 -20.75
N ALA A 335 13.02 13.96 -19.78
CA ALA A 335 12.98 12.50 -19.84
C ALA A 335 11.54 11.96 -19.95
N ALA A 336 10.61 12.55 -19.20
CA ALA A 336 9.19 12.21 -19.27
C ALA A 336 8.57 12.57 -20.63
N ASP A 337 8.93 13.70 -21.24
CA ASP A 337 8.46 14.08 -22.59
C ASP A 337 9.05 13.17 -23.67
N MET A 338 10.32 12.77 -23.54
CA MET A 338 10.95 11.77 -24.42
C MET A 338 10.20 10.43 -24.33
N ARG A 339 9.88 9.97 -23.12
CA ARG A 339 9.08 8.75 -22.93
C ARG A 339 7.68 8.88 -23.52
N ARG A 340 7.00 10.03 -23.30
CA ARG A 340 5.69 10.32 -23.93
C ARG A 340 5.80 10.24 -25.45
N LYS A 341 6.81 10.86 -26.06
CA LYS A 341 7.03 10.85 -27.50
C LYS A 341 7.27 9.46 -28.06
N ALA A 342 8.00 8.61 -27.33
CA ALA A 342 8.21 7.21 -27.71
C ALA A 342 6.91 6.39 -27.70
N LEU A 343 6.00 6.68 -26.74
CA LEU A 343 4.69 6.02 -26.63
C LEU A 343 3.64 6.59 -27.60
N HIS A 344 3.76 7.87 -27.98
CA HIS A 344 2.82 8.61 -28.83
C HIS A 344 3.58 9.34 -29.95
N PRO A 345 4.16 8.60 -30.92
CA PRO A 345 5.01 9.18 -31.97
C PRO A 345 4.25 10.09 -32.93
N GLU A 346 2.91 9.97 -33.02
CA GLU A 346 2.05 10.84 -33.82
C GLU A 346 1.92 12.24 -33.26
N GLU A 347 2.40 12.47 -32.03
CA GLU A 347 2.33 13.73 -31.28
C GLU A 347 0.90 14.29 -31.18
N VAL A 348 -0.07 13.40 -30.97
CA VAL A 348 -1.47 13.74 -30.77
C VAL A 348 -1.77 13.89 -29.28
N VAL A 349 -2.27 15.05 -28.89
CA VAL A 349 -2.85 15.29 -27.57
C VAL A 349 -4.34 15.05 -27.64
N THR A 350 -4.87 14.27 -26.71
CA THR A 350 -6.29 13.93 -26.68
C THR A 350 -7.05 14.69 -25.59
N TYR A 351 -8.37 14.79 -25.75
CA TYR A 351 -9.29 15.27 -24.73
C TYR A 351 -10.69 14.66 -24.93
N ILE A 352 -11.52 14.72 -23.88
CA ILE A 352 -12.90 14.25 -23.91
C ILE A 352 -13.86 15.40 -23.61
N VAL A 353 -15.03 15.38 -24.25
CA VAL A 353 -16.14 16.26 -23.90
C VAL A 353 -17.09 15.49 -23.00
N ASP A 354 -17.10 15.82 -21.72
CA ASP A 354 -17.97 15.20 -20.72
C ASP A 354 -18.37 16.18 -19.62
N ARG A 355 -19.22 15.71 -18.72
CA ARG A 355 -19.68 16.44 -17.55
C ARG A 355 -19.45 15.63 -16.28
N ASN A 356 -18.91 16.25 -15.25
CA ASN A 356 -18.89 15.68 -13.91
C ASN A 356 -20.24 15.93 -13.22
N VAL A 357 -20.93 14.88 -12.81
CA VAL A 357 -22.23 14.95 -12.14
C VAL A 357 -22.12 14.31 -10.77
N ASN A 358 -22.29 15.12 -9.73
CA ASN A 358 -22.35 14.65 -8.36
C ASN A 358 -23.82 14.41 -7.99
N TYR A 359 -24.28 13.16 -8.04
CA TYR A 359 -25.68 12.79 -7.83
C TYR A 359 -26.14 12.94 -6.39
N THR A 360 -25.19 12.95 -5.41
CA THR A 360 -25.46 13.23 -4.00
C THR A 360 -24.20 13.77 -3.31
N ASN A 361 -24.39 14.69 -2.34
CA ASN A 361 -23.32 15.15 -1.45
C ASN A 361 -23.41 14.51 -0.05
N VAL A 362 -24.44 13.70 0.21
CA VAL A 362 -24.61 13.00 1.50
C VAL A 362 -23.58 11.89 1.62
N CYS A 363 -22.76 11.93 2.69
CA CYS A 363 -21.65 10.99 2.83
C CYS A 363 -21.40 10.63 4.31
N THR A 364 -21.16 9.36 4.59
CA THR A 364 -20.86 8.83 5.91
C THR A 364 -19.37 8.87 6.28
N THR A 365 -18.45 9.08 5.32
CA THR A 365 -16.99 8.94 5.57
C THR A 365 -16.32 10.18 6.15
N SER A 366 -16.88 11.37 5.99
CA SER A 366 -16.35 12.63 6.55
C SER A 366 -14.83 12.84 6.33
N CYS A 367 -14.33 12.61 5.12
CA CYS A 367 -12.92 12.78 4.77
C CYS A 367 -12.44 14.19 5.10
N ARG A 368 -11.23 14.31 5.68
CA ARG A 368 -10.71 15.58 6.19
C ARG A 368 -10.39 16.60 5.09
N PHE A 369 -10.19 16.14 3.88
CA PHE A 369 -9.88 16.97 2.70
C PHE A 369 -11.12 17.35 1.87
N CYS A 370 -12.28 16.74 2.12
CA CYS A 370 -13.47 16.95 1.28
C CYS A 370 -14.33 18.10 1.85
N ALA A 371 -14.43 19.19 1.09
CA ALA A 371 -15.32 20.32 1.39
C ALA A 371 -16.76 20.10 0.90
N PHE A 372 -16.94 19.17 -0.04
CA PHE A 372 -18.21 18.90 -0.73
C PHE A 372 -19.20 18.10 0.12
N TYR A 373 -18.72 17.16 0.98
CA TYR A 373 -19.60 16.24 1.70
C TYR A 373 -20.55 16.94 2.68
N ARG A 374 -21.75 16.35 2.85
CA ARG A 374 -22.68 16.71 3.93
C ARG A 374 -23.02 15.46 4.74
N PRO A 375 -23.07 15.51 6.07
CA PRO A 375 -23.47 14.36 6.87
C PRO A 375 -24.93 14.01 6.64
N VAL A 376 -25.30 12.77 6.94
CA VAL A 376 -26.69 12.29 6.83
C VAL A 376 -27.62 13.19 7.63
N GLY A 377 -28.72 13.62 7.03
CA GLY A 377 -29.71 14.53 7.65
C GLY A 377 -29.35 16.01 7.64
N HIS A 378 -28.23 16.41 7.04
CA HIS A 378 -27.89 17.83 6.88
C HIS A 378 -28.87 18.55 5.94
N ALA A 379 -29.23 19.79 6.25
CA ALA A 379 -30.21 20.55 5.47
C ALA A 379 -29.80 20.82 4.00
N GLU A 380 -28.49 20.87 3.71
CA GLU A 380 -27.93 21.01 2.37
C GLU A 380 -27.65 19.65 1.69
N GLY A 381 -28.02 18.54 2.34
CA GLY A 381 -27.89 17.21 1.74
C GLY A 381 -28.90 17.03 0.62
N TYR A 382 -28.46 16.49 -0.52
CA TYR A 382 -29.33 16.26 -1.67
C TYR A 382 -29.07 14.90 -2.33
N VAL A 383 -30.06 14.44 -3.08
CA VAL A 383 -29.96 13.42 -4.10
C VAL A 383 -30.66 13.99 -5.34
N LEU A 384 -29.98 14.03 -6.49
CA LEU A 384 -30.56 14.53 -7.74
C LEU A 384 -31.74 13.66 -8.17
N SER A 385 -32.83 14.30 -8.54
CA SER A 385 -33.95 13.64 -9.20
C SER A 385 -33.58 13.19 -10.62
N ARG A 386 -34.34 12.24 -11.18
CA ARG A 386 -34.17 11.82 -12.57
C ARG A 386 -34.36 12.97 -13.55
N GLU A 387 -35.24 13.91 -13.23
CA GLU A 387 -35.50 15.09 -14.05
C GLU A 387 -34.28 16.02 -14.08
N GLU A 388 -33.69 16.34 -12.92
CA GLU A 388 -32.48 17.17 -12.82
C GLU A 388 -31.28 16.49 -13.50
N LEU A 389 -31.12 15.18 -13.32
CA LEU A 389 -30.06 14.42 -13.97
C LEU A 389 -30.27 14.34 -15.48
N GLY A 390 -31.50 14.10 -15.94
CA GLY A 390 -31.85 14.05 -17.34
C GLY A 390 -31.52 15.35 -18.07
N LYS A 391 -31.89 16.50 -17.48
CA LYS A 391 -31.51 17.81 -18.00
C LYS A 391 -30.00 17.99 -18.15
N LYS A 392 -29.23 17.60 -17.14
CA LYS A 392 -27.75 17.65 -17.21
C LYS A 392 -27.20 16.77 -18.34
N ILE A 393 -27.76 15.58 -18.53
CA ILE A 393 -27.36 14.66 -19.61
C ILE A 393 -27.70 15.25 -20.97
N GLU A 394 -28.92 15.81 -21.15
CA GLU A 394 -29.37 16.45 -22.39
C GLU A 394 -28.47 17.63 -22.77
N GLU A 395 -28.14 18.51 -21.83
CA GLU A 395 -27.21 19.61 -22.01
C GLU A 395 -25.81 19.10 -22.45
N THR A 396 -25.35 18.00 -21.86
CA THR A 396 -24.05 17.38 -22.19
C THR A 396 -24.05 16.82 -23.61
N VAL A 397 -25.09 16.08 -23.98
CA VAL A 397 -25.26 15.53 -25.35
C VAL A 397 -25.37 16.66 -26.37
N ALA A 398 -26.13 17.71 -26.08
CA ALA A 398 -26.27 18.88 -26.96
C ALA A 398 -24.95 19.62 -27.21
N ALA A 399 -24.02 19.59 -26.21
CA ALA A 399 -22.66 20.13 -26.33
C ALA A 399 -21.69 19.17 -27.03
N GLY A 400 -22.15 18.02 -27.52
CA GLY A 400 -21.33 16.99 -28.15
C GLY A 400 -20.61 16.09 -27.18
N GLY A 401 -21.04 16.06 -25.91
CA GLY A 401 -20.53 15.14 -24.88
C GLY A 401 -21.00 13.71 -25.12
N ILE A 402 -20.13 12.76 -24.80
CA ILE A 402 -20.37 11.34 -25.05
C ILE A 402 -20.33 10.51 -23.75
N GLN A 403 -20.01 11.16 -22.67
CA GLN A 403 -19.79 10.51 -21.36
C GLN A 403 -20.30 11.40 -20.22
N ILE A 404 -20.76 10.77 -19.16
CA ILE A 404 -20.95 11.37 -17.84
C ILE A 404 -19.94 10.76 -16.89
N LEU A 405 -19.13 11.61 -16.22
CA LEU A 405 -18.39 11.24 -15.02
C LEU A 405 -19.34 11.42 -13.83
N MET A 406 -19.80 10.32 -13.22
CA MET A 406 -20.83 10.37 -12.20
C MET A 406 -20.33 9.78 -10.87
N GLN A 407 -20.09 10.63 -9.88
CA GLN A 407 -19.63 10.25 -8.55
C GLN A 407 -20.42 10.98 -7.47
N GLY A 408 -20.54 10.39 -6.28
CA GLY A 408 -21.26 10.97 -5.15
C GLY A 408 -20.67 10.64 -3.80
N GLY A 409 -21.35 11.12 -2.76
CA GLY A 409 -21.06 10.72 -1.38
C GLY A 409 -21.55 9.30 -1.09
N LEU A 410 -21.03 8.68 -0.05
CA LEU A 410 -21.49 7.38 0.45
C LEU A 410 -22.80 7.56 1.21
N ASN A 411 -23.89 7.58 0.49
CA ASN A 411 -25.22 7.80 1.02
C ASN A 411 -25.88 6.45 1.41
N PRO A 412 -26.10 6.17 2.71
CA PRO A 412 -26.64 4.89 3.17
C PRO A 412 -28.09 4.66 2.76
N ALA A 413 -28.80 5.67 2.27
CA ALA A 413 -30.15 5.53 1.76
C ALA A 413 -30.21 5.01 0.31
N LEU A 414 -29.09 5.02 -0.41
CA LEU A 414 -29.02 4.59 -1.81
C LEU A 414 -28.42 3.17 -1.87
N GLN A 415 -29.30 2.19 -2.00
CA GLN A 415 -28.94 0.79 -2.13
C GLN A 415 -28.59 0.41 -3.57
N LEU A 416 -28.04 -0.77 -3.81
CA LEU A 416 -27.58 -1.23 -5.11
C LEU A 416 -28.68 -1.17 -6.19
N GLU A 417 -29.92 -1.53 -5.83
CA GLU A 417 -31.07 -1.50 -6.71
C GLU A 417 -31.35 -0.09 -7.26
N TRP A 418 -31.14 0.96 -6.43
CA TRP A 418 -31.29 2.36 -6.88
C TRP A 418 -30.32 2.69 -8.01
N TYR A 419 -29.06 2.25 -7.92
CA TYR A 419 -28.06 2.46 -8.97
C TYR A 419 -28.37 1.67 -10.24
N GLU A 420 -28.80 0.41 -10.08
CA GLU A 420 -29.21 -0.41 -11.23
C GLU A 420 -30.36 0.22 -12.00
N ASP A 421 -31.39 0.68 -11.30
CA ASP A 421 -32.54 1.34 -11.92
C ASP A 421 -32.17 2.66 -12.57
N LEU A 422 -31.28 3.43 -11.95
CA LEU A 422 -30.76 4.68 -12.52
C LEU A 422 -29.97 4.42 -13.79
N PHE A 423 -29.06 3.45 -13.78
CA PHE A 423 -28.21 3.15 -14.94
C PHE A 423 -29.02 2.57 -16.11
N ARG A 424 -29.93 1.64 -15.84
CA ARG A 424 -30.84 1.13 -16.87
C ARG A 424 -31.67 2.26 -17.50
N TRP A 425 -32.21 3.18 -16.70
CA TRP A 425 -32.94 4.33 -17.20
C TRP A 425 -32.06 5.24 -18.06
N ILE A 426 -30.86 5.59 -17.63
CA ILE A 426 -29.94 6.42 -18.42
C ILE A 426 -29.63 5.76 -19.76
N LYS A 427 -29.25 4.48 -19.75
CA LYS A 427 -28.88 3.74 -20.97
C LYS A 427 -30.05 3.52 -21.93
N ALA A 428 -31.26 3.43 -21.41
CA ALA A 428 -32.46 3.32 -22.23
C ALA A 428 -32.89 4.66 -22.85
N THR A 429 -32.53 5.79 -22.23
CA THR A 429 -33.02 7.12 -22.62
C THR A 429 -32.01 7.91 -23.43
N TYR A 430 -30.69 7.77 -23.11
CA TYR A 430 -29.63 8.62 -23.66
C TYR A 430 -28.48 7.81 -24.28
N PRO A 431 -27.93 8.26 -25.43
CA PRO A 431 -26.78 7.64 -26.08
C PRO A 431 -25.48 8.12 -25.41
N ILE A 432 -25.29 7.81 -24.11
CA ILE A 432 -24.16 8.30 -23.33
C ILE A 432 -23.44 7.16 -22.57
N GLN A 433 -22.13 7.31 -22.39
CA GLN A 433 -21.33 6.39 -21.60
C GLN A 433 -21.36 6.79 -20.12
N LEU A 434 -21.42 5.77 -19.25
CA LEU A 434 -21.39 5.93 -17.80
C LEU A 434 -20.00 5.57 -17.26
N HIS A 435 -19.19 6.58 -17.00
CA HIS A 435 -17.96 6.50 -16.20
C HIS A 435 -18.33 6.86 -14.77
N ALA A 436 -18.72 5.89 -13.96
CA ALA A 436 -19.42 6.19 -12.73
C ALA A 436 -18.94 5.37 -11.55
N LEU A 437 -19.23 5.88 -10.36
CA LEU A 437 -18.84 5.37 -9.06
C LEU A 437 -17.32 5.28 -8.88
N SER A 438 -16.87 5.44 -7.67
CA SER A 438 -15.48 5.19 -7.28
C SER A 438 -15.36 3.79 -6.63
N PRO A 439 -14.17 3.21 -6.50
CA PRO A 439 -13.98 2.01 -5.69
C PRO A 439 -14.52 2.15 -4.27
N GLU A 440 -14.50 3.35 -3.73
CA GLU A 440 -15.05 3.65 -2.41
C GLU A 440 -16.58 3.48 -2.37
N GLU A 441 -17.28 4.00 -3.40
CA GLU A 441 -18.73 3.85 -3.53
C GLU A 441 -19.10 2.38 -3.75
N ILE A 442 -18.31 1.63 -4.52
CA ILE A 442 -18.51 0.19 -4.75
C ILE A 442 -18.30 -0.59 -3.44
N TRP A 443 -17.26 -0.27 -2.65
CA TRP A 443 -17.08 -0.89 -1.34
C TRP A 443 -18.18 -0.54 -0.34
N HIS A 444 -18.73 0.67 -0.42
CA HIS A 444 -19.90 1.03 0.36
C HIS A 444 -21.09 0.10 0.04
N LEU A 445 -21.37 -0.12 -1.24
CA LEU A 445 -22.42 -1.05 -1.69
C LEU A 445 -22.14 -2.49 -1.26
N VAL A 446 -20.91 -2.97 -1.37
CA VAL A 446 -20.47 -4.28 -0.86
C VAL A 446 -20.84 -4.46 0.61
N ARG A 447 -20.59 -3.42 1.44
CA ARG A 447 -20.83 -3.47 2.89
C ARG A 447 -22.31 -3.42 3.27
N ILE A 448 -23.10 -2.57 2.60
CA ILE A 448 -24.53 -2.42 2.93
C ILE A 448 -25.40 -3.57 2.39
N GLU A 449 -24.97 -4.20 1.30
CA GLU A 449 -25.72 -5.31 0.65
C GLU A 449 -25.21 -6.69 1.09
N ASP A 450 -24.11 -6.76 1.84
CA ASP A 450 -23.42 -8.02 2.22
C ASP A 450 -23.09 -8.90 0.99
N LEU A 451 -22.62 -8.27 -0.08
CA LEU A 451 -22.27 -8.92 -1.34
C LEU A 451 -20.75 -8.87 -1.60
N SER A 452 -20.25 -9.75 -2.48
CA SER A 452 -18.88 -9.66 -2.97
C SER A 452 -18.70 -8.49 -3.95
N VAL A 453 -17.48 -7.96 -4.07
CA VAL A 453 -17.12 -6.95 -5.09
C VAL A 453 -17.52 -7.41 -6.49
N GLN A 454 -17.28 -8.69 -6.80
CA GLN A 454 -17.65 -9.26 -8.09
C GLN A 454 -19.18 -9.23 -8.34
N ALA A 455 -19.98 -9.56 -7.34
CA ALA A 455 -21.43 -9.55 -7.46
C ALA A 455 -21.95 -8.12 -7.69
N VAL A 456 -21.48 -7.15 -6.91
CA VAL A 456 -21.85 -5.73 -7.06
C VAL A 456 -21.47 -5.22 -8.44
N LEU A 457 -20.22 -5.39 -8.86
CA LEU A 457 -19.74 -4.93 -10.17
C LEU A 457 -20.43 -5.61 -11.35
N THR A 458 -20.74 -6.91 -11.24
CA THR A 458 -21.49 -7.63 -12.28
C THR A 458 -22.88 -7.03 -12.45
N ARG A 459 -23.62 -6.81 -11.37
CA ARG A 459 -24.96 -6.22 -11.40
C ARG A 459 -24.93 -4.79 -11.96
N LEU A 460 -23.98 -3.96 -11.55
CA LEU A 460 -23.84 -2.59 -12.06
C LEU A 460 -23.48 -2.56 -13.56
N ARG A 461 -22.54 -3.43 -14.00
CA ARG A 461 -22.21 -3.59 -15.42
C ARG A 461 -23.42 -3.99 -16.26
N ASP A 462 -24.16 -4.98 -15.79
CA ASP A 462 -25.35 -5.50 -16.49
C ASP A 462 -26.50 -4.47 -16.49
N ALA A 463 -26.49 -3.52 -15.54
CA ALA A 463 -27.37 -2.35 -15.53
C ALA A 463 -26.91 -1.21 -16.45
N GLY A 464 -25.67 -1.24 -16.94
CA GLY A 464 -25.16 -0.25 -17.90
C GLY A 464 -23.95 0.57 -17.45
N LEU A 465 -23.27 0.22 -16.35
CA LEU A 465 -22.00 0.83 -15.97
C LEU A 465 -20.93 0.46 -16.99
N ASP A 466 -20.36 1.45 -17.69
CA ASP A 466 -19.36 1.23 -18.74
C ASP A 466 -17.93 1.18 -18.19
N SER A 467 -17.61 1.97 -17.16
CA SER A 467 -16.29 2.02 -16.54
C SER A 467 -16.29 2.65 -15.14
N VAL A 468 -15.22 2.42 -14.38
CA VAL A 468 -15.04 2.93 -13.03
C VAL A 468 -13.89 3.95 -13.01
N PRO A 469 -14.13 5.21 -12.59
CA PRO A 469 -13.07 6.20 -12.37
C PRO A 469 -12.20 5.85 -11.16
N GLY A 470 -10.95 6.32 -11.21
CA GLY A 470 -9.95 6.09 -10.16
C GLY A 470 -10.16 6.87 -8.85
N GLY A 471 -11.28 7.56 -8.71
CA GLY A 471 -11.59 8.37 -7.53
C GLY A 471 -11.46 7.61 -6.22
N GLY A 472 -11.24 8.32 -5.13
CA GLY A 472 -11.07 7.72 -3.81
C GLY A 472 -9.72 7.07 -3.53
N ALA A 473 -8.80 7.02 -4.50
CA ALA A 473 -7.45 6.50 -4.31
C ALA A 473 -6.64 7.35 -3.34
N GLU A 474 -6.74 8.64 -3.44
CA GLU A 474 -5.88 9.64 -2.81
C GLU A 474 -4.41 9.24 -2.95
N VAL A 475 -3.76 8.77 -1.89
CA VAL A 475 -2.49 8.03 -1.96
C VAL A 475 -2.71 6.61 -1.45
N LEU A 476 -2.38 5.59 -2.25
CA LEU A 476 -2.60 4.16 -1.95
C LEU A 476 -1.56 3.61 -0.95
N THR A 477 -1.31 4.35 0.12
CA THR A 477 -0.60 3.88 1.31
C THR A 477 -1.50 4.05 2.52
N ASP A 478 -1.70 2.97 3.30
CA ASP A 478 -2.66 3.00 4.41
C ASP A 478 -2.20 3.93 5.54
N ARG A 479 -0.91 4.26 5.59
CA ARG A 479 -0.33 5.30 6.44
C ARG A 479 -0.97 6.68 6.18
N VAL A 480 -1.08 7.08 4.91
CA VAL A 480 -1.71 8.34 4.50
C VAL A 480 -3.22 8.25 4.64
N ARG A 481 -3.84 7.19 4.11
CA ARG A 481 -5.30 6.99 4.12
C ARG A 481 -5.89 7.04 5.52
N SER A 482 -5.27 6.40 6.50
CA SER A 482 -5.73 6.41 7.90
C SER A 482 -5.71 7.80 8.54
N LYS A 483 -4.88 8.72 8.06
CA LYS A 483 -4.80 10.11 8.56
C LYS A 483 -5.84 11.03 7.95
N ILE A 484 -6.10 10.90 6.64
CA ILE A 484 -6.94 11.84 5.89
C ILE A 484 -8.37 11.34 5.66
N ALA A 485 -8.57 10.02 5.64
CA ALA A 485 -9.84 9.39 5.27
C ALA A 485 -10.03 8.01 5.96
N LYS A 486 -9.96 7.98 7.29
CA LYS A 486 -9.93 6.73 8.11
C LYS A 486 -11.10 5.77 7.84
N ALA A 487 -12.26 6.28 7.43
CA ALA A 487 -13.45 5.47 7.19
C ALA A 487 -13.54 4.93 5.75
N LYS A 488 -12.61 5.32 4.86
CA LYS A 488 -12.52 4.80 3.50
C LYS A 488 -11.95 3.37 3.45
N CYS A 489 -12.14 2.72 2.32
CA CYS A 489 -11.53 1.43 2.02
C CYS A 489 -9.99 1.51 2.10
N THR A 490 -9.34 0.40 2.42
CA THR A 490 -7.88 0.29 2.41
C THR A 490 -7.31 0.35 1.00
N SER A 491 -5.99 0.50 0.87
CA SER A 491 -5.35 0.46 -0.45
C SER A 491 -5.54 -0.89 -1.15
N ALA A 492 -5.55 -1.98 -0.39
CA ALA A 492 -5.80 -3.34 -0.93
C ALA A 492 -7.24 -3.50 -1.43
N GLU A 493 -8.22 -2.98 -0.70
CA GLU A 493 -9.64 -3.01 -1.09
C GLU A 493 -9.88 -2.15 -2.35
N TRP A 494 -9.24 -0.98 -2.47
CA TRP A 494 -9.33 -0.16 -3.67
C TRP A 494 -8.78 -0.91 -4.90
N LEU A 495 -7.60 -1.52 -4.79
CA LEU A 495 -6.97 -2.31 -5.85
C LEU A 495 -7.82 -3.54 -6.21
N GLU A 496 -8.48 -4.17 -5.24
CA GLU A 496 -9.37 -5.31 -5.50
C GLU A 496 -10.58 -4.92 -6.36
N VAL A 497 -11.21 -3.78 -6.11
CA VAL A 497 -12.31 -3.29 -6.97
C VAL A 497 -11.83 -3.12 -8.41
N MET A 498 -10.66 -2.49 -8.61
CA MET A 498 -10.11 -2.30 -9.96
C MET A 498 -9.75 -3.63 -10.63
N ARG A 499 -9.13 -4.55 -9.89
CA ARG A 499 -8.82 -5.89 -10.38
C ARG A 499 -10.06 -6.65 -10.86
N VAL A 500 -11.12 -6.62 -10.06
CA VAL A 500 -12.39 -7.28 -10.41
C VAL A 500 -13.05 -6.61 -11.60
N ALA A 501 -13.07 -5.27 -11.66
CA ALA A 501 -13.58 -4.53 -12.81
C ALA A 501 -12.85 -4.93 -14.10
N HIS A 502 -11.52 -4.99 -14.06
CA HIS A 502 -10.69 -5.41 -15.22
C HIS A 502 -10.99 -6.85 -15.65
N ARG A 503 -11.13 -7.77 -14.70
CA ARG A 503 -11.50 -9.18 -14.99
C ARG A 503 -12.89 -9.32 -15.58
N LEU A 504 -13.80 -8.41 -15.28
CA LEU A 504 -15.12 -8.30 -15.90
C LEU A 504 -15.13 -7.61 -17.28
N GLY A 505 -13.94 -7.25 -17.80
CA GLY A 505 -13.77 -6.59 -19.09
C GLY A 505 -14.02 -5.08 -19.08
N MET A 506 -14.22 -4.48 -17.89
CA MET A 506 -14.39 -3.03 -17.77
C MET A 506 -13.01 -2.35 -17.79
N ARG A 507 -12.95 -1.19 -18.43
CA ARG A 507 -11.76 -0.32 -18.36
C ARG A 507 -11.93 0.69 -17.23
N THR A 508 -10.82 1.12 -16.65
CA THR A 508 -10.83 2.06 -15.53
C THR A 508 -9.74 3.11 -15.69
N THR A 509 -9.78 4.16 -14.87
CA THR A 509 -8.66 5.09 -14.70
C THR A 509 -8.01 4.90 -13.35
N ALA A 510 -6.80 5.41 -13.17
CA ALA A 510 -6.13 5.48 -11.87
C ALA A 510 -5.83 6.94 -11.54
N THR A 511 -5.94 7.31 -10.26
CA THR A 511 -5.75 8.69 -9.82
C THR A 511 -4.87 8.75 -8.58
N MET A 512 -4.18 9.88 -8.38
CA MET A 512 -3.45 10.19 -7.16
C MET A 512 -3.68 11.65 -6.75
N MET A 513 -4.17 11.87 -5.53
CA MET A 513 -4.21 13.18 -4.88
C MET A 513 -3.13 13.22 -3.79
N PHE A 514 -2.10 14.03 -3.98
CA PHE A 514 -0.96 14.18 -3.07
C PHE A 514 -0.91 15.57 -2.43
N GLY A 515 0.05 15.82 -1.55
CA GLY A 515 0.24 17.11 -0.88
C GLY A 515 -0.54 17.24 0.43
N THR A 516 -0.88 16.13 1.07
CA THR A 516 -1.47 16.08 2.41
C THR A 516 -0.41 15.68 3.45
N SER A 517 -0.41 14.44 3.89
CA SER A 517 0.58 13.88 4.82
C SER A 517 1.48 12.83 4.15
N ASP A 518 1.47 12.80 2.83
CA ASP A 518 2.27 11.91 2.00
C ASP A 518 3.72 12.41 1.87
N THR A 519 4.62 11.46 1.71
CA THR A 519 6.01 11.66 1.36
C THR A 519 6.25 11.31 -0.10
N LEU A 520 7.43 11.61 -0.64
CA LEU A 520 7.83 11.12 -1.97
C LEU A 520 7.74 9.58 -2.07
N GLU A 521 8.11 8.88 -1.00
CA GLU A 521 8.00 7.42 -0.94
C GLU A 521 6.56 6.93 -1.08
N ASP A 522 5.61 7.57 -0.39
CA ASP A 522 4.19 7.22 -0.51
C ASP A 522 3.69 7.40 -1.95
N ARG A 523 4.12 8.47 -2.64
CA ARG A 523 3.77 8.73 -4.04
C ARG A 523 4.38 7.68 -4.97
N VAL A 524 5.64 7.34 -4.79
CA VAL A 524 6.31 6.28 -5.58
C VAL A 524 5.66 4.92 -5.34
N LEU A 525 5.38 4.55 -4.10
CA LEU A 525 4.69 3.30 -3.77
C LEU A 525 3.28 3.23 -4.35
N HIS A 526 2.56 4.35 -4.39
CA HIS A 526 1.28 4.44 -5.10
C HIS A 526 1.43 4.13 -6.58
N MET A 527 2.39 4.80 -7.28
CA MET A 527 2.67 4.60 -8.69
C MET A 527 3.03 3.13 -8.99
N VAL A 528 3.86 2.52 -8.15
CA VAL A 528 4.25 1.11 -8.28
C VAL A 528 3.06 0.18 -8.13
N LYS A 529 2.16 0.41 -7.17
CA LYS A 529 0.93 -0.40 -7.01
C LYS A 529 0.02 -0.34 -8.24
N ILE A 530 -0.11 0.85 -8.85
CA ILE A 530 -0.87 1.01 -10.10
C ILE A 530 -0.19 0.24 -11.23
N ARG A 531 1.13 0.39 -11.38
CA ARG A 531 1.94 -0.33 -12.37
C ARG A 531 1.80 -1.85 -12.23
N ASP A 532 1.92 -2.36 -11.00
CA ASP A 532 1.86 -3.79 -10.73
C ASP A 532 0.47 -4.37 -11.04
N LEU A 533 -0.61 -3.64 -10.71
CA LEU A 533 -1.96 -4.04 -11.09
C LEU A 533 -2.18 -3.95 -12.62
N GLN A 534 -1.56 -2.98 -13.29
CA GLN A 534 -1.59 -2.88 -14.75
C GLN A 534 -0.84 -4.05 -15.41
N ASP A 535 0.29 -4.48 -14.86
CA ASP A 535 0.97 -5.70 -15.31
C ASP A 535 0.08 -6.96 -15.18
N GLU A 536 -0.68 -7.04 -14.08
CA GLU A 536 -1.61 -8.16 -13.83
C GLU A 536 -2.80 -8.17 -14.80
N THR A 537 -3.35 -6.99 -15.12
CA THR A 537 -4.71 -6.91 -15.70
C THR A 537 -4.79 -6.14 -17.01
N GLY A 538 -3.89 -5.21 -17.28
CA GLY A 538 -3.93 -4.33 -18.45
C GLY A 538 -5.15 -3.41 -18.53
N GLY A 539 -5.88 -3.20 -17.42
CA GLY A 539 -7.20 -2.57 -17.43
C GLY A 539 -7.25 -1.06 -17.30
N PHE A 540 -6.18 -0.43 -16.77
CA PHE A 540 -6.11 1.03 -16.68
C PHE A 540 -5.90 1.67 -18.04
N THR A 541 -6.74 2.64 -18.38
CA THR A 541 -6.64 3.43 -19.63
C THR A 541 -5.77 4.67 -19.44
N ALA A 542 -5.78 5.25 -18.24
CA ALA A 542 -5.00 6.45 -17.93
C ALA A 542 -4.65 6.56 -16.45
N PHE A 543 -3.63 7.38 -16.17
CA PHE A 543 -3.29 7.84 -14.84
C PHE A 543 -3.39 9.37 -14.77
N ILE A 544 -3.92 9.90 -13.66
CA ILE A 544 -4.09 11.32 -13.40
C ILE A 544 -3.60 11.65 -11.99
N CYS A 545 -2.72 12.63 -11.83
CA CYS A 545 -2.34 13.13 -10.52
C CYS A 545 -2.66 14.62 -10.36
N TRP A 546 -2.94 15.03 -9.12
CA TRP A 546 -3.13 16.42 -8.74
C TRP A 546 -2.74 16.63 -7.27
N ASP A 547 -2.41 17.87 -6.93
CA ASP A 547 -2.15 18.23 -5.55
C ASP A 547 -3.42 18.65 -4.80
N TYR A 548 -3.36 18.47 -3.50
CA TYR A 548 -4.44 18.85 -2.60
C TYR A 548 -4.67 20.36 -2.59
N GLN A 549 -5.93 20.77 -2.73
CA GLN A 549 -6.35 22.18 -2.69
C GLN A 549 -6.71 22.58 -1.27
N HIS A 550 -6.04 23.60 -0.73
CA HIS A 550 -6.03 23.95 0.70
C HIS A 550 -7.14 24.91 1.15
N ASP A 551 -8.15 25.16 0.34
CA ASP A 551 -9.10 26.23 0.65
C ASP A 551 -10.29 25.85 1.55
N VAL A 552 -11.19 26.80 1.70
CA VAL A 552 -12.28 26.92 2.69
C VAL A 552 -13.01 25.59 2.94
N GLY A 553 -13.10 25.19 4.21
CA GLY A 553 -13.93 24.04 4.64
C GLY A 553 -13.20 22.71 4.75
N THR A 554 -11.93 22.63 4.37
CA THR A 554 -11.12 21.42 4.54
C THR A 554 -10.45 21.37 5.91
N ARG A 555 -10.30 20.15 6.46
CA ARG A 555 -9.68 19.88 7.78
C ARG A 555 -8.41 19.03 7.65
N ALA A 556 -7.90 18.86 6.44
CA ALA A 556 -6.72 18.05 6.22
C ALA A 556 -5.46 18.73 6.76
N VAL A 557 -4.48 17.92 7.07
CA VAL A 557 -3.14 18.39 7.40
C VAL A 557 -2.48 18.83 6.11
N ALA A 558 -2.05 20.08 6.06
CA ALA A 558 -1.29 20.63 4.94
C ALA A 558 0.05 19.91 4.79
N GLY A 559 0.34 19.41 3.60
CA GLY A 559 1.66 18.98 3.17
C GLY A 559 2.24 19.96 2.15
N GLU A 560 3.28 19.54 1.45
CA GLU A 560 3.82 20.31 0.33
C GLU A 560 2.91 20.22 -0.89
N THR A 561 2.55 21.36 -1.47
CA THR A 561 1.79 21.50 -2.71
C THR A 561 2.43 22.55 -3.60
N GLY A 562 1.95 22.68 -4.81
CA GLY A 562 2.34 23.73 -5.75
C GLY A 562 2.88 23.21 -7.07
N THR A 563 2.98 24.14 -8.01
CA THR A 563 3.26 23.86 -9.43
C THR A 563 4.51 23.02 -9.68
N VAL A 564 5.62 23.33 -9.00
CA VAL A 564 6.88 22.59 -9.19
C VAL A 564 6.73 21.15 -8.72
N LEU A 565 6.14 20.94 -7.55
CA LEU A 565 5.91 19.60 -7.02
C LEU A 565 4.93 18.81 -7.91
N TYR A 566 3.89 19.47 -8.42
CA TYR A 566 2.95 18.87 -9.37
C TYR A 566 3.68 18.40 -10.64
N LEU A 567 4.44 19.27 -11.29
CA LEU A 567 5.15 18.93 -12.53
C LEU A 567 6.20 17.82 -12.32
N ARG A 568 6.93 17.84 -11.21
CA ARG A 568 7.85 16.76 -10.83
C ARG A 568 7.12 15.44 -10.62
N THR A 569 6.00 15.47 -9.90
CA THR A 569 5.20 14.27 -9.62
C THR A 569 4.59 13.68 -10.90
N GLN A 570 4.10 14.53 -11.81
CA GLN A 570 3.58 14.11 -13.10
C GLN A 570 4.66 13.51 -14.00
N ALA A 571 5.84 14.14 -14.10
CA ALA A 571 6.97 13.62 -14.86
C ALA A 571 7.42 12.26 -14.30
N LEU A 572 7.57 12.17 -12.98
CA LEU A 572 7.93 10.92 -12.31
C LEU A 572 6.89 9.82 -12.56
N SER A 573 5.59 10.17 -12.58
CA SER A 573 4.51 9.22 -12.89
C SER A 573 4.67 8.61 -14.28
N ARG A 574 5.02 9.39 -15.31
CA ARG A 574 5.27 8.89 -16.67
C ARG A 574 6.43 7.90 -16.72
N LEU A 575 7.48 8.13 -15.91
CA LEU A 575 8.68 7.29 -15.89
C LEU A 575 8.50 6.03 -15.03
N VAL A 576 7.71 6.08 -13.96
CA VAL A 576 7.49 4.96 -13.04
C VAL A 576 6.35 4.06 -13.52
N ILE A 577 5.25 4.63 -14.01
CA ILE A 577 4.09 3.87 -14.52
C ILE A 577 4.31 3.59 -16.01
N ASP A 578 5.31 2.78 -16.31
CA ASP A 578 5.84 2.52 -17.66
C ASP A 578 4.87 1.77 -18.60
N ASN A 579 3.82 1.15 -18.04
CA ASN A 579 2.85 0.28 -18.70
C ASN A 579 1.44 0.88 -18.85
N VAL A 580 1.17 2.09 -18.33
CA VAL A 580 -0.06 2.83 -18.59
C VAL A 580 0.18 3.82 -19.73
N GLN A 581 -0.53 3.63 -20.84
CA GLN A 581 -0.29 4.39 -22.07
C GLN A 581 -0.51 5.90 -21.90
N ASN A 582 -1.57 6.30 -21.18
CA ASN A 582 -1.97 7.69 -21.13
C ASN A 582 -1.76 8.31 -19.75
N ILE A 583 -1.15 9.48 -19.73
CA ILE A 583 -1.08 10.36 -18.55
C ILE A 583 -1.85 11.63 -18.87
N GLN A 584 -2.82 11.96 -18.03
CA GLN A 584 -3.62 13.15 -18.15
C GLN A 584 -3.05 14.27 -17.28
N THR A 585 -2.98 15.48 -17.82
CA THR A 585 -2.64 16.68 -17.04
C THR A 585 -3.86 17.21 -16.26
N SER A 586 -3.64 17.78 -15.07
CA SER A 586 -4.71 18.29 -14.20
C SER A 586 -4.83 19.80 -14.25
N TRP A 587 -5.32 20.35 -15.37
CA TRP A 587 -5.57 21.79 -15.53
C TRP A 587 -6.69 22.30 -14.60
N VAL A 588 -7.60 21.43 -14.18
CA VAL A 588 -8.71 21.78 -13.27
C VAL A 588 -8.19 22.29 -11.93
N THR A 589 -7.12 21.70 -11.40
CA THR A 589 -6.48 22.11 -10.12
C THR A 589 -5.34 23.09 -10.32
N GLN A 590 -4.59 22.97 -11.42
CA GLN A 590 -3.36 23.74 -11.65
C GLN A 590 -3.57 24.99 -12.52
N GLY A 591 -4.72 25.13 -13.14
CA GLY A 591 -5.01 26.15 -14.14
C GLY A 591 -4.54 25.77 -15.55
N PRO A 592 -5.13 26.41 -16.59
CA PRO A 592 -4.87 26.10 -18.00
C PRO A 592 -3.40 26.18 -18.42
N GLY A 593 -2.66 27.18 -17.93
CA GLY A 593 -1.24 27.39 -18.26
C GLY A 593 -0.35 26.26 -17.75
N ILE A 594 -0.56 25.79 -16.54
CA ILE A 594 0.21 24.68 -15.98
C ILE A 594 -0.24 23.36 -16.60
N GLY A 595 -1.54 23.19 -16.87
CA GLY A 595 -2.04 22.06 -17.65
C GLY A 595 -1.35 21.95 -19.01
N GLN A 596 -1.15 23.08 -19.71
CA GLN A 596 -0.39 23.14 -20.95
C GLN A 596 1.08 22.72 -20.76
N VAL A 597 1.77 23.24 -19.74
CA VAL A 597 3.16 22.86 -19.42
C VAL A 597 3.27 21.37 -19.12
N GLY A 598 2.28 20.79 -18.44
CA GLY A 598 2.20 19.36 -18.13
C GLY A 598 2.30 18.45 -19.35
N LEU A 599 1.90 18.90 -20.55
CA LEU A 599 2.09 18.17 -21.80
C LEU A 599 3.58 17.95 -22.15
N ARG A 600 4.48 18.84 -21.69
CA ARG A 600 5.93 18.69 -21.81
C ARG A 600 6.58 18.02 -20.60
N TYR A 601 5.75 17.62 -19.62
CA TYR A 601 6.15 16.84 -18.45
C TYR A 601 5.48 15.45 -18.46
N GLY A 602 5.39 14.85 -19.65
CA GLY A 602 5.01 13.45 -19.85
C GLY A 602 3.52 13.18 -20.07
N ALA A 603 2.63 14.20 -20.01
CA ALA A 603 1.22 14.00 -20.34
C ALA A 603 0.98 14.00 -21.85
N ASN A 604 -0.02 13.23 -22.31
CA ASN A 604 -0.51 13.18 -23.68
C ASN A 604 -2.03 13.43 -23.78
N ASP A 605 -2.65 13.81 -22.67
CA ASP A 605 -4.11 14.01 -22.60
C ASP A 605 -4.42 15.25 -21.73
N MET A 606 -5.32 16.09 -22.22
CA MET A 606 -5.81 17.28 -21.51
C MET A 606 -7.03 16.98 -20.63
N GLY A 607 -7.51 15.74 -20.64
CA GLY A 607 -8.66 15.33 -19.86
C GLY A 607 -9.99 15.85 -20.41
N SER A 608 -10.87 16.20 -19.50
CA SER A 608 -12.24 16.62 -19.76
C SER A 608 -12.35 18.13 -19.97
N THR A 609 -13.38 18.57 -20.71
CA THR A 609 -13.84 19.96 -20.71
C THR A 609 -14.46 20.39 -19.38
N MET A 610 -14.83 19.43 -18.52
CA MET A 610 -15.39 19.66 -17.17
C MET A 610 -16.49 20.73 -17.18
N PHE A 611 -17.60 20.51 -17.91
CA PHE A 611 -18.72 21.44 -17.91
C PHE A 611 -19.25 21.78 -16.52
N GLU A 612 -19.09 20.88 -15.57
CA GLU A 612 -19.46 21.04 -14.17
C GLU A 612 -18.42 20.37 -13.30
N GLU A 613 -17.98 21.06 -12.27
CA GLU A 613 -17.07 20.52 -11.28
C GLU A 613 -17.44 21.12 -9.91
N ASN A 614 -17.98 20.28 -9.00
CA ASN A 614 -18.50 20.74 -7.71
C ASN A 614 -17.58 20.37 -6.54
N VAL A 615 -16.69 19.40 -6.69
CA VAL A 615 -15.86 18.89 -5.61
C VAL A 615 -14.66 19.78 -5.36
N VAL A 616 -13.89 20.07 -6.42
CA VAL A 616 -12.70 20.93 -6.37
C VAL A 616 -13.10 22.40 -6.22
N SER A 617 -14.20 22.81 -6.87
CA SER A 617 -14.73 24.17 -6.74
C SER A 617 -15.23 24.47 -5.32
N SER A 618 -15.74 23.47 -4.59
CA SER A 618 -16.05 23.60 -3.15
C SER A 618 -14.82 23.88 -2.29
N ALA A 619 -13.61 23.61 -2.79
CA ALA A 619 -12.33 23.96 -2.18
C ALA A 619 -11.71 25.25 -2.75
N GLY A 620 -12.48 26.06 -3.51
CA GLY A 620 -12.07 27.39 -3.96
C GLY A 620 -11.48 27.48 -5.37
N THR A 621 -11.27 26.36 -6.07
CA THR A 621 -10.67 26.34 -7.42
C THR A 621 -11.77 26.49 -8.50
N THR A 622 -11.63 27.49 -9.38
CA THR A 622 -12.68 27.86 -10.35
C THR A 622 -12.20 27.94 -11.80
N PHE A 623 -11.21 27.10 -12.18
CA PHE A 623 -10.75 27.07 -13.57
C PHE A 623 -11.76 26.34 -14.46
N GLY A 624 -11.95 26.85 -15.68
CA GLY A 624 -12.80 26.25 -16.72
C GLY A 624 -12.16 26.36 -18.08
N MET A 625 -12.32 25.36 -18.93
CA MET A 625 -11.93 25.40 -20.35
C MET A 625 -12.99 24.73 -21.20
N ASP A 626 -13.34 25.38 -22.34
CA ASP A 626 -14.08 24.76 -23.42
C ASP A 626 -13.14 23.96 -24.36
N ALA A 627 -13.74 23.23 -25.30
CA ALA A 627 -12.98 22.42 -26.26
C ALA A 627 -12.01 23.28 -27.12
N ALA A 628 -12.41 24.47 -27.54
CA ALA A 628 -11.58 25.35 -28.35
C ALA A 628 -10.37 25.90 -27.55
N GLN A 629 -10.56 26.12 -26.25
CA GLN A 629 -9.47 26.53 -25.34
C GLN A 629 -8.47 25.40 -25.15
N ILE A 630 -8.95 24.17 -24.90
CA ILE A 630 -8.08 22.98 -24.79
C ILE A 630 -7.25 22.79 -26.06
N GLU A 631 -7.91 22.83 -27.23
CA GLU A 631 -7.24 22.68 -28.51
C GLU A 631 -6.19 23.77 -28.76
N ARG A 632 -6.48 25.01 -28.41
CA ARG A 632 -5.54 26.13 -28.55
C ARG A 632 -4.30 25.95 -27.67
N HIS A 633 -4.48 25.51 -26.42
CA HIS A 633 -3.34 25.28 -25.52
C HIS A 633 -2.43 24.16 -26.04
N ALA A 634 -2.98 23.06 -26.52
CA ALA A 634 -2.18 21.96 -27.06
C ALA A 634 -1.47 22.34 -28.37
N ARG A 635 -2.18 23.00 -29.31
CA ARG A 635 -1.61 23.47 -30.59
C ARG A 635 -0.52 24.52 -30.40
N ALA A 636 -0.59 25.36 -29.36
CA ALA A 636 0.45 26.34 -29.06
C ALA A 636 1.81 25.70 -28.72
N LEU A 637 1.84 24.44 -28.34
CA LEU A 637 3.03 23.62 -28.14
C LEU A 637 3.43 22.79 -29.37
N GLY A 638 2.71 22.91 -30.48
CA GLY A 638 2.96 22.18 -31.73
C GLY A 638 2.35 20.78 -31.81
N PHE A 639 1.46 20.41 -30.87
CA PHE A 639 0.77 19.14 -30.91
C PHE A 639 -0.42 19.16 -31.87
N LYS A 640 -0.69 18.04 -32.50
CA LYS A 640 -2.00 17.74 -33.08
C LYS A 640 -3.00 17.45 -31.95
N VAL A 641 -4.27 17.67 -32.19
CA VAL A 641 -5.31 17.50 -31.17
C VAL A 641 -6.48 16.67 -31.72
N ALA A 642 -6.98 15.74 -30.92
CA ALA A 642 -8.12 14.93 -31.28
C ALA A 642 -9.06 14.70 -30.08
N ARG A 643 -10.36 14.60 -30.36
CA ARG A 643 -11.33 14.09 -29.38
C ARG A 643 -11.20 12.58 -29.23
N ARG A 644 -11.37 12.07 -28.01
CA ARG A 644 -11.38 10.65 -27.70
C ARG A 644 -12.62 10.21 -26.92
N ASN A 645 -12.86 8.91 -26.87
CA ASN A 645 -13.77 8.30 -25.91
C ASN A 645 -13.02 7.84 -24.65
N MET A 646 -13.73 7.18 -23.72
CA MET A 646 -13.15 6.65 -22.48
C MET A 646 -12.13 5.52 -22.70
N ARG A 647 -12.14 4.85 -23.86
CA ARG A 647 -11.17 3.80 -24.23
C ARG A 647 -9.95 4.36 -24.94
N TYR A 648 -9.86 5.68 -25.06
CA TYR A 648 -8.81 6.40 -25.82
C TYR A 648 -8.84 6.13 -27.32
N GLU A 649 -9.99 5.70 -27.85
CA GLU A 649 -10.23 5.64 -29.29
C GLU A 649 -10.54 7.06 -29.81
N LEU A 650 -9.87 7.43 -30.91
CA LEU A 650 -10.05 8.75 -31.50
C LEU A 650 -11.44 8.87 -32.18
N LEU A 651 -12.13 9.96 -31.94
CA LEU A 651 -13.46 10.27 -32.49
C LEU A 651 -13.41 11.23 -33.66
N SER A 652 -12.27 11.83 -33.93
CA SER A 652 -12.02 12.74 -35.02
C SER A 652 -10.61 12.55 -35.56
N GLU A 653 -10.38 12.92 -36.83
CA GLU A 653 -9.03 13.05 -37.36
C GLU A 653 -8.26 14.09 -36.54
N PRO A 654 -6.96 13.84 -36.23
CA PRO A 654 -6.12 14.78 -35.52
C PRO A 654 -5.92 16.07 -36.36
N LEU A 655 -6.27 17.20 -35.80
CA LEU A 655 -6.18 18.52 -36.42
C LEU A 655 -4.91 19.28 -36.01
#